data_b182f6ece73ced81e4cf1de8a4caf3f9
#
_entry.id   b182f6ece73ced81e4cf1de8a4caf3f9
#
_cell.length_a   1.000
_cell.length_b   1.000
_cell.length_c   1.000
_cell.angle_alpha   90.00
_cell.angle_beta   90.00
_cell.angle_gamma   90.00
#
_symmetry.space_group_name_H-M   'P 1'
#
loop_
_entity.id
_entity.type
_entity.pdbx_description
1 polymer ?
#
loop_
_entity_poly.entity_id
_entity_poly.type
_entity_poly.pdbx_seq_one_letter_code
_entity_poly.pdbx_strand_id
1 'polypeptide(L)'
;MTKILKYLKPYWLSIVLAFGLLFGQATCELTMPDYMQNIVNTGIQNAGIESGVYQQIREKTLNSYLMFANDSEKDLITSSYKLVTPSKATKEEKTEIPALKTENVYLLKDINEEKEEKLSSTLTLLQMTMVEVSKEAKEQNAQIPQLLMMNGVDAYRKGAKSEISKLGDSTVSSMSSQFLKKEYTDLGMNMEKMQQDYIIFSGLKMLGYALGSAVCAILVGFLASRIAAGFSKDLREEVFEKVTHFSNENLNTFSTSSLITRTTNDIQQLQMTIVMFLRIVMYAPIIGVGAILHVIESGANMTWILALCVVVILSVVLLIFMIVMPKFKIMQKMIDKMNSVVRELLDGMLVIRAFNNEKLEEKKFDQANSDITSISLFTTRAMAIMMPIMMFLMNGTTLMILWFGSKQVDSGMIQVGSIMAFMQYAMQVIMAFLMITMVTIMLPRANVSALRIHEVLSSEITIKDPSNPMNFSSSMRGVVSFKNVSFKYPGADEEVLSDISFETKPGETTAFIGSTGSGKSTLINLVPRFYDVTSGSILVDGVDIRNVKQADLRSRIGYVPQKGMLLSGDIESNLLYSKKDASKDDISNALSISQSTEFVSKKPEGIHSEINQGGTNVSGGQRQRLSIARAVVRKPEIYIFDDSFSALDFKTDAKLREALAKSCKETKSTVLLVAQRISSILHADQIIVLDEGKMVGKGTHAQLMKSCEVYQQIASSQLTKEELANV
;
A
#
# COMPACT_ATOMS: atom_id res chain seq x y z
N MET A 1 -6.83 9.14 5.16
CA MET A 1 -5.60 8.34 5.37
C MET A 1 -5.14 8.36 6.83
N THR A 2 -5.08 9.51 7.53
CA THR A 2 -4.64 9.62 8.92
C THR A 2 -5.35 8.67 9.90
N LYS A 3 -6.65 8.41 9.71
CA LYS A 3 -7.44 7.52 10.57
C LYS A 3 -7.03 6.03 10.50
N ILE A 4 -6.35 5.61 9.42
CA ILE A 4 -5.87 4.22 9.24
C ILE A 4 -4.40 4.09 9.65
N LEU A 5 -3.65 5.21 9.79
CA LEU A 5 -2.26 5.18 10.25
C LEU A 5 -2.08 4.60 11.67
N LYS A 6 -3.16 4.55 12.48
CA LYS A 6 -3.12 3.89 13.81
C LYS A 6 -2.65 2.43 13.75
N TYR A 7 -2.92 1.73 12.64
CA TYR A 7 -2.51 0.33 12.44
C TYR A 7 -1.02 0.17 12.12
N LEU A 8 -0.29 1.27 11.88
CA LEU A 8 1.17 1.26 11.77
C LEU A 8 1.86 1.35 13.14
N LYS A 9 1.14 1.69 14.21
CA LYS A 9 1.72 1.79 15.57
C LYS A 9 2.50 0.54 16.02
N PRO A 10 2.01 -0.70 15.80
CA PRO A 10 2.77 -1.90 16.20
C PRO A 10 4.12 -2.03 15.49
N TYR A 11 4.29 -1.40 14.33
CA TYR A 11 5.48 -1.51 13.47
C TYR A 11 6.45 -0.33 13.62
N TRP A 12 6.27 0.57 14.61
CA TRP A 12 7.05 1.80 14.76
C TRP A 12 8.56 1.58 14.83
N LEU A 13 9.01 0.54 15.56
CA LEU A 13 10.44 0.19 15.64
C LEU A 13 11.01 -0.21 14.28
N SER A 14 10.27 -0.99 13.51
CA SER A 14 10.68 -1.39 12.16
C SER A 14 10.70 -0.20 11.20
N ILE A 15 9.79 0.79 11.38
CA ILE A 15 9.76 2.03 10.61
C ILE A 15 10.98 2.89 10.94
N VAL A 16 11.32 3.05 12.22
CA VAL A 16 12.52 3.79 12.66
C VAL A 16 13.80 3.14 12.14
N LEU A 17 13.87 1.80 12.20
CA LEU A 17 15.01 1.05 11.65
C LEU A 17 15.12 1.24 10.13
N ALA A 18 13.99 1.16 9.40
CA ALA A 18 13.97 1.41 7.97
C ALA A 18 14.44 2.84 7.63
N PHE A 19 14.04 3.84 8.42
CA PHE A 19 14.49 5.22 8.26
C PHE A 19 16.00 5.36 8.49
N GLY A 20 16.55 4.73 9.53
CA GLY A 20 17.98 4.69 9.78
C GLY A 20 18.79 4.04 8.63
N LEU A 21 18.26 2.94 8.08
CA LEU A 21 18.87 2.28 6.92
C LEU A 21 18.77 3.13 5.64
N LEU A 22 17.66 3.87 5.43
CA LEU A 22 17.55 4.82 4.32
C LEU A 22 18.56 5.95 4.43
N PHE A 23 18.80 6.45 5.64
CA PHE A 23 19.83 7.44 5.88
C PHE A 23 21.22 6.88 5.58
N GLY A 24 21.52 5.65 6.06
CA GLY A 24 22.76 4.95 5.73
C GLY A 24 22.94 4.70 4.22
N GLN A 25 21.87 4.30 3.53
CA GLN A 25 21.85 4.16 2.07
C GLN A 25 22.19 5.48 1.37
N ALA A 26 21.51 6.57 1.76
CA ALA A 26 21.72 7.89 1.16
C ALA A 26 23.15 8.39 1.40
N THR A 27 23.68 8.21 2.62
CA THR A 27 25.07 8.57 2.93
C THR A 27 26.08 7.81 2.04
N CYS A 28 25.88 6.49 1.88
CA CYS A 28 26.73 5.70 0.99
C CYS A 28 26.66 6.19 -0.46
N GLU A 29 25.45 6.51 -0.96
CA GLU A 29 25.26 6.99 -2.33
C GLU A 29 25.80 8.41 -2.57
N LEU A 30 25.69 9.29 -1.57
CA LEU A 30 26.23 10.66 -1.63
C LEU A 30 27.75 10.72 -1.56
N THR A 31 28.38 9.73 -0.94
CA THR A 31 29.85 9.65 -0.85
C THR A 31 30.50 9.17 -2.15
N MET A 32 29.77 8.45 -3.03
CA MET A 32 30.35 7.93 -4.28
C MET A 32 30.85 9.01 -5.25
N PRO A 33 30.13 10.12 -5.50
CA PRO A 33 30.63 11.21 -6.34
C PRO A 33 31.93 11.82 -5.84
N ASP A 34 32.11 11.91 -4.51
CA ASP A 34 33.37 12.43 -3.92
C ASP A 34 34.56 11.52 -4.22
N TYR A 35 34.39 10.19 -4.09
CA TYR A 35 35.42 9.24 -4.50
C TYR A 35 35.72 9.29 -5.99
N MET A 36 34.68 9.46 -6.83
CA MET A 36 34.86 9.64 -8.27
C MET A 36 35.66 10.90 -8.57
N GLN A 37 35.35 12.02 -7.91
CA GLN A 37 36.12 13.27 -7.98
C GLN A 37 37.57 13.04 -7.58
N ASN A 38 37.82 12.34 -6.48
CA ASN A 38 39.19 12.09 -5.98
C ASN A 38 39.98 11.17 -6.92
N ILE A 39 39.37 10.14 -7.50
CA ILE A 39 40.00 9.28 -8.51
C ILE A 39 40.47 10.10 -9.71
N VAL A 40 39.62 11.03 -10.18
CA VAL A 40 39.98 11.87 -11.33
C VAL A 40 41.03 12.95 -10.95
N ASN A 41 40.79 13.71 -9.91
CA ASN A 41 41.63 14.84 -9.52
C ASN A 41 42.95 14.36 -8.96
N THR A 42 42.94 13.55 -7.93
CA THR A 42 44.16 13.08 -7.24
C THR A 42 44.77 11.91 -7.99
N GLY A 43 43.97 10.90 -8.35
CA GLY A 43 44.49 9.70 -9.00
C GLY A 43 45.01 9.96 -10.41
N ILE A 44 44.20 10.57 -11.28
CA ILE A 44 44.59 10.74 -12.69
C ILE A 44 45.39 12.01 -12.92
N GLN A 45 44.87 13.17 -12.49
CA GLN A 45 45.54 14.46 -12.76
C GLN A 45 46.83 14.66 -11.94
N ASN A 46 46.78 14.31 -10.64
CA ASN A 46 47.87 14.52 -9.71
C ASN A 46 48.72 13.25 -9.47
N ALA A 47 48.56 12.20 -10.30
CA ALA A 47 49.37 10.96 -10.25
C ALA A 47 49.38 10.26 -8.87
N GLY A 48 48.27 10.34 -8.11
CA GLY A 48 48.16 9.74 -6.79
C GLY A 48 48.70 10.58 -5.63
N ILE A 49 49.04 11.83 -5.86
CA ILE A 49 49.56 12.73 -4.83
C ILE A 49 48.41 13.42 -4.11
N GLU A 50 48.18 13.09 -2.84
CA GLU A 50 47.02 13.56 -2.04
C GLU A 50 47.22 14.96 -1.45
N SER A 51 48.42 15.29 -1.02
CA SER A 51 48.71 16.57 -0.35
C SER A 51 49.73 17.41 -1.09
N GLY A 52 49.68 18.74 -0.90
CA GLY A 52 50.71 19.68 -1.40
C GLY A 52 52.03 19.64 -0.61
N VAL A 53 52.17 18.68 0.31
CA VAL A 53 53.37 18.53 1.16
C VAL A 53 54.19 17.34 0.67
N TYR A 54 55.49 17.52 0.55
CA TYR A 54 56.41 16.44 0.23
C TYR A 54 56.46 15.42 1.37
N GLN A 55 56.07 14.18 1.11
CA GLN A 55 56.33 13.08 2.05
C GLN A 55 57.81 12.75 2.12
N GLN A 56 58.49 12.89 0.98
CA GLN A 56 59.95 12.75 0.81
C GLN A 56 60.48 13.87 -0.07
N ILE A 57 61.60 14.48 0.31
CA ILE A 57 62.26 15.55 -0.46
C ILE A 57 63.75 15.44 -0.34
N ARG A 58 64.51 15.63 -1.46
CA ARG A 58 65.98 15.66 -1.47
C ARG A 58 66.47 16.86 -0.69
N GLU A 59 67.58 16.67 0.00
CA GLU A 59 68.25 17.76 0.72
C GLU A 59 68.55 18.96 -0.20
N LYS A 60 69.01 18.72 -1.44
CA LYS A 60 69.24 19.73 -2.44
C LYS A 60 68.03 20.57 -2.77
N THR A 61 66.87 19.92 -2.98
CA THR A 61 65.64 20.60 -3.32
C THR A 61 65.04 21.36 -2.13
N LEU A 62 65.12 20.77 -0.92
CA LEU A 62 64.69 21.46 0.30
C LEU A 62 65.55 22.72 0.57
N ASN A 63 66.86 22.61 0.45
CA ASN A 63 67.76 23.75 0.62
C ASN A 63 67.49 24.85 -0.41
N SER A 64 67.12 24.50 -1.64
CA SER A 64 66.69 25.47 -2.66
C SER A 64 65.46 26.26 -2.25
N TYR A 65 64.46 25.62 -1.60
CA TYR A 65 63.26 26.31 -1.07
C TYR A 65 63.64 27.16 0.17
N LEU A 66 64.47 26.67 1.05
CA LEU A 66 64.91 27.40 2.25
C LEU A 66 65.58 28.71 1.95
N MET A 67 66.21 28.90 0.74
CA MET A 67 66.76 30.17 0.30
C MET A 67 65.65 31.26 0.16
N PHE A 68 64.44 30.91 -0.09
CA PHE A 68 63.33 31.84 -0.26
C PHE A 68 62.45 31.97 0.99
N ALA A 69 62.68 31.14 2.03
CA ALA A 69 61.87 31.08 3.25
C ALA A 69 62.37 32.13 4.28
N ASN A 70 61.42 32.73 5.00
CA ASN A 70 61.74 33.53 6.19
C ASN A 70 62.08 32.63 7.39
N ASP A 71 62.56 33.23 8.49
CA ASP A 71 63.04 32.43 9.64
C ASP A 71 61.93 31.56 10.27
N SER A 72 60.73 32.07 10.40
CA SER A 72 59.57 31.29 10.94
C SER A 72 59.13 30.11 10.01
N GLU A 73 59.28 30.29 8.70
CA GLU A 73 58.99 29.24 7.71
C GLU A 73 60.08 28.18 7.69
N LYS A 74 61.40 28.61 7.86
CA LYS A 74 62.51 27.68 8.02
C LYS A 74 62.30 26.79 9.24
N ASP A 75 61.92 27.36 10.37
CA ASP A 75 61.64 26.62 11.59
C ASP A 75 60.48 25.65 11.40
N LEU A 76 59.38 26.06 10.74
CA LEU A 76 58.26 25.21 10.40
C LEU A 76 58.71 24.01 9.55
N ILE A 77 59.44 24.25 8.48
CA ILE A 77 59.91 23.23 7.54
C ILE A 77 60.88 22.27 8.24
N THR A 78 61.92 22.78 8.88
CA THR A 78 62.95 21.94 9.52
C THR A 78 62.43 21.13 10.67
N SER A 79 61.47 21.67 11.45
CA SER A 79 60.84 20.94 12.52
C SER A 79 59.91 19.82 12.01
N SER A 80 59.35 19.93 10.80
CA SER A 80 58.42 19.00 10.20
C SER A 80 59.09 17.83 9.48
N TYR A 81 60.35 17.94 9.14
CA TYR A 81 61.10 16.89 8.44
C TYR A 81 62.19 16.26 9.30
N LYS A 82 62.57 15.01 8.95
CA LYS A 82 63.67 14.25 9.54
C LYS A 82 64.68 13.89 8.45
N LEU A 83 65.89 14.23 8.61
CA LEU A 83 67.01 13.87 7.69
C LEU A 83 67.34 12.38 7.82
N VAL A 84 67.31 11.67 6.69
CA VAL A 84 67.72 10.27 6.55
C VAL A 84 68.91 10.25 5.59
N THR A 85 70.04 9.78 6.09
CA THR A 85 71.29 9.63 5.29
C THR A 85 71.35 8.23 4.69
N PRO A 86 72.13 8.02 3.59
CA PRO A 86 72.30 6.71 2.96
C PRO A 86 72.77 5.60 3.92
N SER A 87 73.59 5.98 4.94
CA SER A 87 74.06 5.05 5.96
C SER A 87 73.06 4.62 7.01
N LYS A 88 72.01 5.42 7.24
CA LYS A 88 70.95 5.15 8.26
C LYS A 88 69.66 4.61 7.66
N ALA A 89 69.54 4.64 6.33
CA ALA A 89 68.35 4.18 5.63
C ALA A 89 68.24 2.66 5.62
N THR A 90 67.04 2.13 5.89
CA THR A 90 66.71 0.70 5.86
C THR A 90 66.70 0.15 4.43
N LYS A 91 66.72 -1.19 4.29
CA LYS A 91 66.62 -1.83 2.95
C LYS A 91 65.31 -1.53 2.25
N GLU A 92 64.23 -1.46 3.01
CA GLU A 92 62.87 -1.14 2.51
C GLU A 92 62.80 0.27 1.99
N GLU A 93 63.24 1.26 2.78
CA GLU A 93 63.32 2.67 2.36
C GLU A 93 64.16 2.87 1.10
N LYS A 94 65.28 2.15 0.94
CA LYS A 94 66.13 2.19 -0.28
C LYS A 94 65.49 1.55 -1.50
N THR A 95 64.51 0.69 -1.30
CA THR A 95 63.73 0.07 -2.39
C THR A 95 62.61 0.98 -2.85
N GLU A 96 61.95 1.65 -1.91
CA GLU A 96 60.88 2.62 -2.20
C GLU A 96 61.41 3.94 -2.73
N ILE A 97 62.53 4.41 -2.17
CA ILE A 97 63.19 5.67 -2.52
C ILE A 97 64.64 5.37 -2.99
N PRO A 98 64.83 5.03 -4.26
CA PRO A 98 66.14 4.65 -4.79
C PRO A 98 67.25 5.69 -4.58
N ALA A 99 66.93 7.01 -4.58
CA ALA A 99 67.85 8.09 -4.31
C ALA A 99 68.48 7.99 -2.92
N LEU A 100 67.90 7.35 -1.92
CA LEU A 100 68.52 7.10 -0.59
C LEU A 100 69.74 6.21 -0.64
N LYS A 101 70.13 5.64 -1.79
CA LYS A 101 71.41 4.93 -1.96
C LYS A 101 72.57 5.89 -2.11
N THR A 102 72.34 7.09 -2.62
CA THR A 102 73.38 8.03 -3.02
C THR A 102 73.24 9.44 -2.44
N GLU A 103 72.01 9.85 -2.11
CA GLU A 103 71.69 11.22 -1.67
C GLU A 103 71.00 11.23 -0.31
N ASN A 104 71.06 12.34 0.40
CA ASN A 104 70.33 12.58 1.63
C ASN A 104 68.94 13.01 1.29
N VAL A 105 67.92 12.41 2.02
CA VAL A 105 66.53 12.69 1.83
C VAL A 105 65.89 13.07 3.17
N TYR A 106 65.03 14.05 3.15
CA TYR A 106 64.19 14.43 4.28
C TYR A 106 62.82 13.70 4.17
N LEU A 107 62.43 13.01 5.24
CA LEU A 107 61.13 12.37 5.37
C LEU A 107 60.23 13.21 6.27
N LEU A 108 58.95 13.35 5.89
CA LEU A 108 57.97 14.05 6.70
C LEU A 108 57.75 13.28 8.01
N LYS A 109 57.70 13.99 9.13
CA LYS A 109 57.33 13.44 10.42
C LYS A 109 55.79 13.35 10.49
N ASP A 110 55.29 12.58 11.44
CA ASP A 110 53.85 12.59 11.78
C ASP A 110 53.49 13.98 12.38
N ILE A 111 52.68 14.75 11.65
CA ILE A 111 52.27 16.10 11.98
C ILE A 111 50.72 16.18 11.98
N ASN A 112 50.16 17.08 12.79
CA ASN A 112 48.73 17.29 12.80
C ASN A 112 48.22 18.05 11.55
N GLU A 113 46.95 17.93 11.22
CA GLU A 113 46.33 18.54 10.03
C GLU A 113 46.57 20.05 9.93
N GLU A 114 46.47 20.81 11.04
CA GLU A 114 46.71 22.25 11.06
C GLU A 114 48.16 22.61 10.65
N LYS A 115 49.12 21.79 11.07
CA LYS A 115 50.53 22.00 10.73
C LYS A 115 50.81 21.59 9.30
N GLU A 116 50.13 20.55 8.78
CA GLU A 116 50.22 20.11 7.40
C GLU A 116 49.66 21.17 6.45
N GLU A 117 48.52 21.79 6.76
CA GLU A 117 47.94 22.87 5.97
C GLU A 117 48.85 24.11 5.89
N LYS A 118 49.43 24.51 7.04
CA LYS A 118 50.42 25.61 7.09
C LYS A 118 51.67 25.27 6.31
N LEU A 119 52.16 24.04 6.37
CA LEU A 119 53.33 23.58 5.63
C LEU A 119 53.05 23.53 4.13
N SER A 120 51.89 23.04 3.72
CA SER A 120 51.41 23.01 2.33
C SER A 120 51.37 24.42 1.72
N SER A 121 50.72 25.37 2.39
CA SER A 121 50.62 26.76 1.92
C SER A 121 52.00 27.43 1.85
N THR A 122 52.89 27.15 2.81
CA THR A 122 54.26 27.66 2.82
C THR A 122 55.06 27.09 1.65
N LEU A 123 55.06 25.77 1.47
CA LEU A 123 55.79 25.12 0.37
C LEU A 123 55.29 25.57 -0.99
N THR A 124 53.98 25.71 -1.17
CA THR A 124 53.39 26.24 -2.39
C THR A 124 53.87 27.66 -2.70
N LEU A 125 53.94 28.56 -1.71
CA LEU A 125 54.48 29.90 -1.90
C LEU A 125 55.97 29.86 -2.32
N LEU A 126 56.76 29.00 -1.70
CA LEU A 126 58.19 28.86 -2.02
C LEU A 126 58.41 28.27 -3.43
N GLN A 127 57.57 27.27 -3.81
CA GLN A 127 57.57 26.71 -5.17
C GLN A 127 57.28 27.79 -6.22
N MET A 128 56.20 28.58 -6.00
CA MET A 128 55.81 29.66 -6.92
C MET A 128 56.89 30.76 -6.98
N THR A 129 57.49 31.12 -5.84
CA THR A 129 58.60 32.06 -5.79
C THR A 129 59.78 31.56 -6.61
N MET A 130 60.09 30.27 -6.53
CA MET A 130 61.18 29.65 -7.31
C MET A 130 60.86 29.66 -8.82
N VAL A 131 59.56 29.48 -9.22
CA VAL A 131 59.14 29.58 -10.63
C VAL A 131 59.37 30.98 -11.17
N GLU A 132 58.99 32.01 -10.41
CA GLU A 132 59.10 33.41 -10.84
C GLU A 132 60.54 33.82 -11.02
N VAL A 133 61.38 33.49 -10.03
CA VAL A 133 62.83 33.73 -10.13
C VAL A 133 63.43 32.94 -11.28
N SER A 134 63.05 31.69 -11.51
CA SER A 134 63.61 30.85 -12.59
C SER A 134 63.16 31.34 -13.97
N LYS A 135 61.98 31.96 -14.09
CA LYS A 135 61.49 32.57 -15.33
C LYS A 135 62.33 33.80 -15.67
N GLU A 136 62.55 34.71 -14.72
CA GLU A 136 63.35 35.90 -14.90
C GLU A 136 64.83 35.54 -15.16
N ALA A 137 65.38 34.53 -14.46
CA ALA A 137 66.71 34.02 -14.70
C ALA A 137 66.93 33.54 -16.14
N LYS A 138 65.94 32.91 -16.73
CA LYS A 138 65.98 32.50 -18.15
C LYS A 138 65.89 33.70 -19.11
N GLU A 139 64.98 34.64 -18.82
CA GLU A 139 64.81 35.86 -19.66
C GLU A 139 65.99 36.76 -19.67
N GLN A 140 66.65 36.90 -18.51
CA GLN A 140 67.86 37.77 -18.37
C GLN A 140 69.16 37.01 -18.54
N ASN A 141 69.13 35.70 -18.78
CA ASN A 141 70.35 34.85 -18.86
C ASN A 141 71.27 34.98 -17.65
N ALA A 142 70.68 35.22 -16.46
CA ALA A 142 71.37 35.49 -15.19
C ALA A 142 71.28 34.27 -14.24
N GLN A 143 72.22 34.18 -13.30
CA GLN A 143 72.13 33.13 -12.25
C GLN A 143 71.20 33.55 -11.13
N ILE A 144 70.45 32.61 -10.57
CA ILE A 144 69.45 32.85 -9.50
C ILE A 144 70.06 33.64 -8.31
N PRO A 145 71.22 33.29 -7.77
CA PRO A 145 71.82 34.07 -6.68
C PRO A 145 72.11 35.55 -7.00
N GLN A 146 72.41 35.87 -8.25
CA GLN A 146 72.65 37.24 -8.69
C GLN A 146 71.33 38.05 -8.70
N LEU A 147 70.26 37.48 -9.18
CA LEU A 147 68.94 38.10 -9.19
C LEU A 147 68.41 38.35 -7.77
N LEU A 148 68.63 37.41 -6.87
CA LEU A 148 68.27 37.57 -5.45
C LEU A 148 69.00 38.66 -4.75
N MET A 149 70.32 38.90 -5.12
CA MET A 149 71.09 40.03 -4.61
C MET A 149 70.61 41.37 -5.19
N MET A 150 70.15 41.41 -6.42
CA MET A 150 69.70 42.65 -7.08
C MET A 150 68.27 43.07 -6.63
N ASN A 151 67.35 42.19 -6.58
CA ASN A 151 65.89 42.49 -6.38
C ASN A 151 65.40 42.17 -4.98
N GLY A 152 66.15 41.36 -4.22
CA GLY A 152 65.78 40.88 -2.91
C GLY A 152 64.68 39.74 -2.96
N VAL A 153 64.72 38.86 -2.00
CA VAL A 153 63.77 37.71 -1.92
C VAL A 153 62.31 38.17 -1.76
N ASP A 154 62.11 39.28 -1.01
CA ASP A 154 60.77 39.79 -0.71
C ASP A 154 59.99 40.30 -1.94
N ALA A 155 60.76 40.83 -2.98
CA ALA A 155 60.07 41.27 -4.22
C ALA A 155 59.43 40.08 -4.96
N TYR A 156 60.19 39.00 -5.10
CA TYR A 156 59.71 37.77 -5.76
C TYR A 156 58.60 37.09 -4.95
N ARG A 157 58.64 37.10 -3.64
CA ARG A 157 57.60 36.60 -2.76
C ARG A 157 56.32 37.41 -2.90
N LYS A 158 56.41 38.74 -3.05
CA LYS A 158 55.18 39.57 -3.33
C LYS A 158 54.65 39.27 -4.71
N GLY A 159 55.50 39.07 -5.71
CA GLY A 159 55.09 38.63 -7.04
C GLY A 159 54.37 37.29 -7.00
N ALA A 160 54.97 36.26 -6.39
CA ALA A 160 54.39 34.94 -6.22
C ALA A 160 53.05 34.99 -5.47
N LYS A 161 52.94 35.78 -4.40
CA LYS A 161 51.65 35.98 -3.70
C LYS A 161 50.59 36.61 -4.59
N SER A 162 50.98 37.60 -5.41
CA SER A 162 50.06 38.23 -6.37
C SER A 162 49.63 37.27 -7.46
N GLU A 163 50.52 36.41 -7.95
CA GLU A 163 50.19 35.36 -8.92
C GLU A 163 49.29 34.29 -8.31
N ILE A 164 49.61 33.79 -7.10
CA ILE A 164 48.73 32.85 -6.36
C ILE A 164 47.32 33.42 -6.17
N SER A 165 47.23 34.72 -5.85
CA SER A 165 45.91 35.36 -5.67
C SER A 165 45.11 35.55 -6.97
N LYS A 166 45.78 35.54 -8.13
CA LYS A 166 45.14 35.59 -9.46
C LYS A 166 44.80 34.21 -10.00
N LEU A 167 45.58 33.20 -9.62
CA LEU A 167 45.37 31.82 -9.99
C LEU A 167 44.32 31.23 -9.04
N GLY A 168 43.39 30.41 -9.55
CA GLY A 168 42.45 29.69 -8.70
C GLY A 168 43.16 28.59 -7.91
N ASP A 169 42.57 28.21 -6.76
CA ASP A 169 43.14 27.22 -5.83
C ASP A 169 43.44 25.88 -6.50
N SER A 170 42.65 25.49 -7.47
CA SER A 170 42.80 24.25 -8.25
C SER A 170 44.07 24.28 -9.12
N THR A 171 44.40 25.43 -9.76
CA THR A 171 45.62 25.59 -10.56
C THR A 171 46.85 25.57 -9.66
N VAL A 172 46.78 26.25 -8.54
CA VAL A 172 47.85 26.27 -7.54
C VAL A 172 48.13 24.86 -7.01
N SER A 173 47.09 24.10 -6.66
CA SER A 173 47.19 22.70 -6.23
C SER A 173 47.80 21.81 -7.32
N SER A 174 47.34 21.93 -8.56
CA SER A 174 47.88 21.15 -9.69
C SER A 174 49.38 21.50 -9.98
N MET A 175 49.75 22.77 -9.88
CA MET A 175 51.17 23.17 -10.02
C MET A 175 52.01 22.59 -8.90
N SER A 176 51.55 22.67 -7.64
CA SER A 176 52.24 22.06 -6.51
C SER A 176 52.42 20.54 -6.72
N SER A 177 51.38 19.85 -7.15
CA SER A 177 51.46 18.41 -7.44
C SER A 177 52.43 18.07 -8.56
N GLN A 178 52.59 18.93 -9.57
CA GLN A 178 53.64 18.75 -10.60
C GLN A 178 55.05 18.86 -10.04
N PHE A 179 55.29 19.78 -9.11
CA PHE A 179 56.60 19.87 -8.41
C PHE A 179 56.85 18.61 -7.59
N LEU A 180 55.87 18.13 -6.85
CA LEU A 180 55.97 16.89 -6.09
C LEU A 180 56.25 15.70 -7.01
N LYS A 181 55.51 15.58 -8.11
CA LYS A 181 55.69 14.52 -9.12
C LYS A 181 57.12 14.53 -9.69
N LYS A 182 57.65 15.70 -10.01
CA LYS A 182 59.03 15.84 -10.50
C LYS A 182 60.03 15.37 -9.45
N GLU A 183 59.85 15.81 -8.20
CA GLU A 183 60.75 15.44 -7.10
C GLU A 183 60.72 13.94 -6.84
N TYR A 184 59.51 13.31 -6.82
CA TYR A 184 59.36 11.87 -6.64
C TYR A 184 59.96 11.07 -7.81
N THR A 185 59.81 11.59 -9.03
CA THR A 185 60.48 10.98 -10.19
C THR A 185 62.03 11.07 -10.07
N ASP A 186 62.53 12.23 -9.62
CA ASP A 186 63.98 12.41 -9.39
C ASP A 186 64.48 11.58 -8.20
N LEU A 187 63.67 11.28 -7.21
CA LEU A 187 63.91 10.33 -6.12
C LEU A 187 63.93 8.86 -6.62
N GLY A 188 63.52 8.61 -7.86
CA GLY A 188 63.45 7.28 -8.48
C GLY A 188 62.24 6.47 -8.05
N MET A 189 61.24 7.12 -7.46
CA MET A 189 59.97 6.45 -7.07
C MET A 189 59.13 6.06 -8.29
N ASN A 190 58.46 4.95 -8.20
CA ASN A 190 57.57 4.47 -9.27
C ASN A 190 56.24 5.21 -9.22
N MET A 191 56.12 6.31 -9.96
CA MET A 191 54.91 7.14 -10.03
C MET A 191 53.68 6.39 -10.61
N GLU A 192 53.90 5.46 -11.57
CA GLU A 192 52.82 4.66 -12.16
C GLU A 192 52.22 3.75 -11.11
N LYS A 193 53.07 3.10 -10.29
CA LYS A 193 52.57 2.24 -9.21
C LYS A 193 51.82 3.06 -8.16
N MET A 194 52.35 4.21 -7.75
CA MET A 194 51.71 5.08 -6.77
C MET A 194 50.33 5.55 -7.26
N GLN A 195 50.24 5.91 -8.53
CA GLN A 195 48.97 6.27 -9.18
C GLN A 195 47.99 5.09 -9.21
N GLN A 196 48.45 3.90 -9.62
CA GLN A 196 47.64 2.70 -9.69
C GLN A 196 47.11 2.28 -8.30
N ASP A 197 47.99 2.27 -7.30
CA ASP A 197 47.65 1.90 -5.92
C ASP A 197 46.55 2.85 -5.36
N TYR A 198 46.70 4.17 -5.61
CA TYR A 198 45.69 5.15 -5.22
C TYR A 198 44.31 4.91 -5.88
N ILE A 199 44.31 4.70 -7.21
CA ILE A 199 43.09 4.48 -7.98
C ILE A 199 42.41 3.18 -7.54
N ILE A 200 43.18 2.10 -7.37
CA ILE A 200 42.66 0.82 -6.93
C ILE A 200 42.07 0.93 -5.51
N PHE A 201 42.78 1.57 -4.59
CA PHE A 201 42.32 1.70 -3.21
C PHE A 201 41.06 2.58 -3.11
N SER A 202 41.03 3.71 -3.83
CA SER A 202 39.84 4.58 -3.91
C SER A 202 38.65 3.87 -4.59
N GLY A 203 38.92 3.08 -5.64
CA GLY A 203 37.95 2.26 -6.32
C GLY A 203 37.37 1.15 -5.42
N LEU A 204 38.20 0.51 -4.60
CA LEU A 204 37.75 -0.48 -3.61
C LEU A 204 36.86 0.16 -2.51
N LYS A 205 37.25 1.35 -2.03
CA LYS A 205 36.38 2.10 -1.10
C LYS A 205 35.05 2.43 -1.73
N MET A 206 35.00 2.95 -2.96
CA MET A 206 33.80 3.24 -3.70
C MET A 206 32.93 1.99 -3.88
N LEU A 207 33.52 0.83 -4.20
CA LEU A 207 32.83 -0.45 -4.27
C LEU A 207 32.25 -0.85 -2.91
N GLY A 208 32.98 -0.62 -1.82
CA GLY A 208 32.52 -0.86 -0.45
C GLY A 208 31.26 -0.04 -0.13
N TYR A 209 31.24 1.26 -0.46
CA TYR A 209 30.07 2.12 -0.30
C TYR A 209 28.90 1.67 -1.19
N ALA A 210 29.17 1.26 -2.44
CA ALA A 210 28.15 0.73 -3.35
C ALA A 210 27.50 -0.55 -2.79
N LEU A 211 28.32 -1.48 -2.26
CA LEU A 211 27.82 -2.68 -1.59
C LEU A 211 27.04 -2.33 -0.31
N GLY A 212 27.51 -1.39 0.48
CA GLY A 212 26.81 -0.88 1.67
C GLY A 212 25.44 -0.32 1.33
N SER A 213 25.36 0.53 0.29
CA SER A 213 24.09 1.06 -0.23
C SER A 213 23.15 -0.07 -0.68
N ALA A 214 23.65 -1.05 -1.44
CA ALA A 214 22.87 -2.19 -1.90
C ALA A 214 22.30 -3.02 -0.73
N VAL A 215 23.11 -3.31 0.29
CA VAL A 215 22.67 -4.02 1.49
C VAL A 215 21.58 -3.23 2.23
N CYS A 216 21.79 -1.93 2.44
CA CYS A 216 20.78 -1.06 3.05
C CYS A 216 19.49 -1.07 2.24
N ALA A 217 19.55 -0.96 0.92
CA ALA A 217 18.37 -0.96 0.03
C ALA A 217 17.58 -2.29 0.11
N ILE A 218 18.29 -3.42 0.17
CA ILE A 218 17.68 -4.75 0.33
C ILE A 218 16.96 -4.86 1.68
N LEU A 219 17.65 -4.45 2.76
CA LEU A 219 17.07 -4.48 4.12
C LEU A 219 15.85 -3.56 4.25
N VAL A 220 15.92 -2.36 3.68
CA VAL A 220 14.77 -1.43 3.63
C VAL A 220 13.61 -2.07 2.84
N GLY A 221 13.90 -2.69 1.69
CA GLY A 221 12.90 -3.39 0.89
C GLY A 221 12.22 -4.52 1.67
N PHE A 222 13.00 -5.31 2.39
CA PHE A 222 12.49 -6.39 3.25
C PHE A 222 11.62 -5.85 4.39
N LEU A 223 12.09 -4.83 5.12
CA LEU A 223 11.34 -4.22 6.22
C LEU A 223 10.04 -3.56 5.72
N ALA A 224 10.12 -2.78 4.64
CA ALA A 224 8.95 -2.14 4.06
C ALA A 224 7.87 -3.14 3.64
N SER A 225 8.28 -4.24 2.99
CA SER A 225 7.38 -5.32 2.59
C SER A 225 6.76 -6.03 3.80
N ARG A 226 7.55 -6.32 4.83
CA ARG A 226 7.08 -6.95 6.07
C ARG A 226 6.09 -6.06 6.83
N ILE A 227 6.39 -4.76 6.96
CA ILE A 227 5.50 -3.78 7.59
C ILE A 227 4.18 -3.70 6.83
N ALA A 228 4.23 -3.54 5.50
CA ALA A 228 3.05 -3.41 4.68
C ALA A 228 2.19 -4.68 4.66
N ALA A 229 2.81 -5.87 4.63
CA ALA A 229 2.09 -7.14 4.69
C ALA A 229 1.43 -7.36 6.07
N GLY A 230 2.15 -7.05 7.17
CA GLY A 230 1.60 -7.12 8.52
C GLY A 230 0.43 -6.15 8.70
N PHE A 231 0.59 -4.89 8.32
CA PHE A 231 -0.48 -3.90 8.31
C PHE A 231 -1.72 -4.37 7.53
N SER A 232 -1.51 -4.94 6.34
CA SER A 232 -2.61 -5.47 5.51
C SER A 232 -3.32 -6.65 6.15
N LYS A 233 -2.56 -7.53 6.83
CA LYS A 233 -3.13 -8.66 7.57
C LYS A 233 -4.03 -8.16 8.68
N ASP A 234 -3.52 -7.28 9.54
CA ASP A 234 -4.26 -6.77 10.70
C ASP A 234 -5.52 -6.01 10.27
N LEU A 235 -5.39 -5.19 9.22
CA LEU A 235 -6.52 -4.43 8.68
C LEU A 235 -7.59 -5.35 8.05
N ARG A 236 -7.17 -6.42 7.36
CA ARG A 236 -8.09 -7.39 6.76
C ARG A 236 -8.85 -8.19 7.82
N GLU A 237 -8.15 -8.58 8.88
CA GLU A 237 -8.73 -9.27 10.03
C GLU A 237 -9.81 -8.41 10.69
N GLU A 238 -9.52 -7.14 11.01
CA GLU A 238 -10.48 -6.24 11.65
C GLU A 238 -11.68 -5.92 10.75
N VAL A 239 -11.46 -5.69 9.44
CA VAL A 239 -12.55 -5.47 8.50
C VAL A 239 -13.43 -6.72 8.40
N PHE A 240 -12.83 -7.91 8.31
CA PHE A 240 -13.58 -9.17 8.23
C PHE A 240 -14.37 -9.44 9.51
N GLU A 241 -13.76 -9.29 10.67
CA GLU A 241 -14.42 -9.42 11.96
C GLU A 241 -15.63 -8.45 12.06
N LYS A 242 -15.41 -7.19 11.68
CA LYS A 242 -16.46 -6.18 11.68
C LYS A 242 -17.64 -6.58 10.78
N VAL A 243 -17.36 -7.03 9.56
CA VAL A 243 -18.38 -7.43 8.57
C VAL A 243 -19.16 -8.66 9.02
N THR A 244 -18.51 -9.63 9.68
CA THR A 244 -19.21 -10.83 10.20
C THR A 244 -20.19 -10.51 11.33
N HIS A 245 -19.98 -9.39 12.03
CA HIS A 245 -20.87 -8.90 13.09
C HIS A 245 -21.89 -7.85 12.61
N PHE A 246 -21.93 -7.54 11.33
CA PHE A 246 -22.90 -6.60 10.77
C PHE A 246 -24.34 -7.10 10.94
N SER A 247 -25.23 -6.18 11.27
CA SER A 247 -26.68 -6.42 11.15
C SER A 247 -27.11 -6.45 9.68
N ASN A 248 -28.31 -6.95 9.39
CA ASN A 248 -28.88 -6.90 8.04
C ASN A 248 -28.99 -5.46 7.52
N GLU A 249 -29.23 -4.49 8.38
CA GLU A 249 -29.23 -3.07 8.05
C GLU A 249 -27.85 -2.62 7.51
N ASN A 250 -26.78 -2.97 8.22
CA ASN A 250 -25.43 -2.65 7.77
C ASN A 250 -25.09 -3.34 6.44
N LEU A 251 -25.48 -4.62 6.27
CA LEU A 251 -25.27 -5.35 5.01
C LEU A 251 -26.06 -4.75 3.83
N ASN A 252 -27.23 -4.18 4.07
CA ASN A 252 -28.01 -3.49 3.05
C ASN A 252 -27.41 -2.12 2.67
N THR A 253 -26.75 -1.43 3.61
CA THR A 253 -26.05 -0.17 3.35
C THR A 253 -24.84 -0.39 2.45
N PHE A 254 -24.12 -1.50 2.64
CA PHE A 254 -22.97 -1.89 1.84
C PHE A 254 -23.34 -3.05 0.91
N SER A 255 -23.20 -2.86 -0.41
CA SER A 255 -23.40 -4.00 -1.33
C SER A 255 -22.30 -5.05 -1.12
N THR A 256 -22.63 -6.33 -1.33
CA THR A 256 -21.68 -7.46 -1.20
C THR A 256 -20.44 -7.25 -2.06
N SER A 257 -20.59 -6.77 -3.32
CA SER A 257 -19.48 -6.47 -4.22
C SER A 257 -18.56 -5.37 -3.67
N SER A 258 -19.15 -4.35 -3.03
CA SER A 258 -18.38 -3.28 -2.38
C SER A 258 -17.58 -3.81 -1.18
N LEU A 259 -18.18 -4.65 -0.33
CA LEU A 259 -17.48 -5.26 0.82
C LEU A 259 -16.31 -6.15 0.37
N ILE A 260 -16.51 -6.95 -0.69
CA ILE A 260 -15.44 -7.75 -1.27
C ILE A 260 -14.29 -6.85 -1.74
N THR A 261 -14.59 -5.79 -2.51
CA THR A 261 -13.57 -4.86 -3.01
C THR A 261 -12.82 -4.17 -1.86
N ARG A 262 -13.52 -3.75 -0.80
CA ARG A 262 -12.93 -3.11 0.38
C ARG A 262 -12.02 -4.06 1.18
N THR A 263 -12.37 -5.34 1.24
CA THR A 263 -11.60 -6.37 1.97
C THR A 263 -10.38 -6.86 1.17
N THR A 264 -10.40 -6.75 -0.16
CA THR A 264 -9.36 -7.24 -1.06
C THR A 264 -8.57 -6.10 -1.70
N ASN A 265 -9.11 -5.50 -2.75
CA ASN A 265 -8.40 -4.54 -3.60
C ASN A 265 -8.02 -3.25 -2.88
N ASP A 266 -8.92 -2.69 -2.06
CA ASP A 266 -8.65 -1.45 -1.33
C ASP A 266 -7.52 -1.64 -0.29
N ILE A 267 -7.50 -2.78 0.42
CA ILE A 267 -6.41 -3.11 1.35
C ILE A 267 -5.10 -3.33 0.59
N GLN A 268 -5.14 -4.02 -0.56
CA GLN A 268 -3.95 -4.22 -1.39
C GLN A 268 -3.38 -2.90 -1.93
N GLN A 269 -4.25 -1.96 -2.32
CA GLN A 269 -3.85 -0.61 -2.74
C GLN A 269 -3.13 0.14 -1.60
N LEU A 270 -3.62 0.04 -0.37
CA LEU A 270 -2.96 0.60 0.80
C LEU A 270 -1.61 -0.08 1.08
N GLN A 271 -1.54 -1.39 0.97
CA GLN A 271 -0.29 -2.15 1.13
C GLN A 271 0.79 -1.64 0.18
N MET A 272 0.48 -1.54 -1.12
CA MET A 272 1.41 -1.03 -2.13
C MET A 272 1.84 0.41 -1.84
N THR A 273 0.90 1.24 -1.40
CA THR A 273 1.17 2.64 -1.06
C THR A 273 2.12 2.75 0.15
N ILE A 274 1.96 1.91 1.17
CA ILE A 274 2.86 1.90 2.34
C ILE A 274 4.27 1.47 1.93
N VAL A 275 4.42 0.44 1.09
CA VAL A 275 5.75 0.04 0.58
C VAL A 275 6.41 1.20 -0.16
N MET A 276 5.69 1.88 -1.05
CA MET A 276 6.23 3.02 -1.79
C MET A 276 6.54 4.22 -0.88
N PHE A 277 5.69 4.47 0.10
CA PHE A 277 5.92 5.52 1.08
C PHE A 277 7.23 5.30 1.84
N LEU A 278 7.43 4.10 2.39
CA LEU A 278 8.62 3.76 3.16
C LEU A 278 9.90 3.71 2.31
N ARG A 279 9.82 3.36 1.03
CA ARG A 279 11.00 3.24 0.15
C ARG A 279 11.30 4.49 -0.65
N ILE A 280 10.29 5.24 -1.09
CA ILE A 280 10.46 6.34 -2.03
C ILE A 280 10.24 7.68 -1.34
N VAL A 281 9.09 7.86 -0.64
CA VAL A 281 8.74 9.16 -0.04
C VAL A 281 9.69 9.54 1.08
N MET A 282 10.14 8.56 1.86
CA MET A 282 11.11 8.82 2.93
C MET A 282 12.54 8.98 2.40
N TYR A 283 12.90 8.27 1.33
CA TYR A 283 14.25 8.30 0.75
C TYR A 283 14.52 9.57 -0.08
N ALA A 284 13.57 9.97 -0.93
CA ALA A 284 13.78 11.07 -1.87
C ALA A 284 14.17 12.41 -1.21
N PRO A 285 13.55 12.85 -0.08
CA PRO A 285 14.00 14.05 0.61
C PRO A 285 15.42 13.93 1.18
N ILE A 286 15.79 12.74 1.69
CA ILE A 286 17.11 12.52 2.29
C ILE A 286 18.19 12.66 1.23
N ILE A 287 18.04 11.95 0.09
CA ILE A 287 19.04 12.02 -0.99
C ILE A 287 19.05 13.39 -1.67
N GLY A 288 17.87 14.00 -1.88
CA GLY A 288 17.76 15.31 -2.52
C GLY A 288 18.38 16.43 -1.69
N VAL A 289 18.08 16.49 -0.39
CA VAL A 289 18.67 17.49 0.52
C VAL A 289 20.17 17.22 0.69
N GLY A 290 20.56 15.96 0.87
CA GLY A 290 21.97 15.58 0.99
C GLY A 290 22.77 16.01 -0.25
N ALA A 291 22.29 15.72 -1.46
CA ALA A 291 22.95 16.14 -2.70
C ALA A 291 23.06 17.67 -2.84
N ILE A 292 22.02 18.42 -2.43
CA ILE A 292 22.08 19.90 -2.41
C ILE A 292 23.16 20.39 -1.44
N LEU A 293 23.27 19.80 -0.25
CA LEU A 293 24.28 20.18 0.73
C LEU A 293 25.70 19.95 0.19
N HIS A 294 25.98 18.76 -0.41
CA HIS A 294 27.28 18.47 -1.04
C HIS A 294 27.61 19.43 -2.19
N VAL A 295 26.60 19.84 -2.98
CA VAL A 295 26.78 20.86 -4.02
C VAL A 295 27.18 22.22 -3.45
N ILE A 296 26.59 22.62 -2.32
CA ILE A 296 26.91 23.89 -1.66
C ILE A 296 28.34 23.83 -1.07
N GLU A 297 28.70 22.73 -0.42
CA GLU A 297 30.01 22.51 0.18
C GLU A 297 31.12 22.42 -0.86
N SER A 298 30.85 21.97 -2.09
CA SER A 298 31.86 21.88 -3.16
C SER A 298 32.42 23.23 -3.62
N GLY A 299 31.85 24.36 -3.13
CA GLY A 299 32.35 25.71 -3.38
C GLY A 299 32.28 26.19 -4.83
N ALA A 300 31.72 25.39 -5.73
CA ALA A 300 31.60 25.75 -7.14
C ALA A 300 30.50 26.80 -7.32
N ASN A 301 30.84 27.92 -7.98
CA ASN A 301 29.87 28.99 -8.34
C ASN A 301 28.83 28.55 -9.38
N MET A 302 28.40 27.25 -9.31
CA MET A 302 27.44 26.62 -10.22
C MET A 302 26.12 26.20 -9.54
N THR A 303 25.98 26.41 -8.23
CA THR A 303 24.78 26.06 -7.45
C THR A 303 23.50 26.67 -8.03
N TRP A 304 23.60 27.86 -8.69
CA TRP A 304 22.49 28.49 -9.36
C TRP A 304 21.89 27.65 -10.51
N ILE A 305 22.73 26.81 -11.19
CA ILE A 305 22.27 25.92 -12.27
C ILE A 305 21.32 24.88 -11.69
N LEU A 306 21.68 24.32 -10.54
CA LEU A 306 20.82 23.37 -9.84
C LEU A 306 19.53 24.02 -9.35
N ALA A 307 19.61 25.23 -8.77
CA ALA A 307 18.44 25.98 -8.35
C ALA A 307 17.50 26.28 -9.53
N LEU A 308 18.04 26.70 -10.67
CA LEU A 308 17.27 26.90 -11.90
C LEU A 308 16.61 25.60 -12.37
N CYS A 309 17.35 24.50 -12.38
CA CYS A 309 16.84 23.19 -12.76
C CYS A 309 15.66 22.78 -11.87
N VAL A 310 15.79 22.90 -10.55
CA VAL A 310 14.72 22.58 -9.58
C VAL A 310 13.48 23.45 -9.83
N VAL A 311 13.64 24.75 -10.02
CA VAL A 311 12.52 25.67 -10.32
C VAL A 311 11.81 25.28 -11.60
N VAL A 312 12.56 24.93 -12.66
CA VAL A 312 11.98 24.50 -13.94
C VAL A 312 11.25 23.17 -13.79
N ILE A 313 11.83 22.19 -13.08
CA ILE A 313 11.17 20.90 -12.82
C ILE A 313 9.86 21.11 -12.07
N LEU A 314 9.87 21.87 -10.98
CA LEU A 314 8.67 22.16 -10.20
C LEU A 314 7.61 22.87 -11.05
N SER A 315 8.02 23.81 -11.90
CA SER A 315 7.11 24.52 -12.80
C SER A 315 6.47 23.58 -13.81
N VAL A 316 7.24 22.69 -14.43
CA VAL A 316 6.75 21.69 -15.40
C VAL A 316 5.80 20.71 -14.71
N VAL A 317 6.17 20.18 -13.54
CA VAL A 317 5.32 19.25 -12.77
C VAL A 317 4.00 19.91 -12.40
N LEU A 318 4.05 21.16 -11.89
CA LEU A 318 2.85 21.90 -11.51
C LEU A 318 1.95 22.18 -12.72
N LEU A 319 2.52 22.55 -13.85
CA LEU A 319 1.78 22.81 -15.10
C LEU A 319 1.07 21.54 -15.58
N ILE A 320 1.78 20.43 -15.66
CA ILE A 320 1.20 19.14 -16.06
C ILE A 320 0.09 18.73 -15.07
N PHE A 321 0.32 18.89 -13.77
CA PHE A 321 -0.67 18.59 -12.75
C PHE A 321 -1.95 19.42 -12.93
N MET A 322 -1.84 20.74 -13.16
CA MET A 322 -2.99 21.61 -13.39
C MET A 322 -3.78 21.21 -14.65
N ILE A 323 -3.11 20.77 -15.71
CA ILE A 323 -3.76 20.40 -16.97
C ILE A 323 -4.41 19.02 -16.87
N VAL A 324 -3.75 18.05 -16.25
CA VAL A 324 -4.15 16.63 -16.28
C VAL A 324 -5.15 16.30 -15.17
N MET A 325 -5.03 16.90 -13.98
CA MET A 325 -5.90 16.57 -12.83
C MET A 325 -7.41 16.79 -13.09
N PRO A 326 -7.86 17.88 -13.73
CA PRO A 326 -9.27 18.03 -14.09
C PRO A 326 -9.76 16.94 -15.05
N LYS A 327 -8.89 16.52 -15.99
CA LYS A 327 -9.21 15.48 -16.98
C LYS A 327 -9.32 14.09 -16.35
N PHE A 328 -8.54 13.79 -15.31
CA PHE A 328 -8.72 12.55 -14.53
C PHE A 328 -10.09 12.45 -13.87
N LYS A 329 -10.62 13.57 -13.34
CA LYS A 329 -11.98 13.60 -12.77
C LYS A 329 -13.05 13.34 -13.83
N ILE A 330 -12.88 13.88 -15.05
CA ILE A 330 -13.80 13.64 -16.17
C ILE A 330 -13.68 12.18 -16.63
N MET A 331 -12.46 11.65 -16.75
CA MET A 331 -12.21 10.25 -17.12
C MET A 331 -12.93 9.30 -16.16
N GLN A 332 -12.90 9.56 -14.84
CA GLN A 332 -13.62 8.72 -13.88
C GLN A 332 -15.13 8.70 -14.15
N LYS A 333 -15.74 9.86 -14.42
CA LYS A 333 -17.17 9.92 -14.78
C LYS A 333 -17.49 9.15 -16.05
N MET A 334 -16.59 9.17 -17.05
CA MET A 334 -16.78 8.41 -18.29
C MET A 334 -16.63 6.89 -18.06
N ILE A 335 -15.71 6.48 -17.20
CA ILE A 335 -15.59 5.07 -16.76
C ILE A 335 -16.87 4.61 -16.06
N ASP A 336 -17.43 5.41 -15.17
CA ASP A 336 -18.67 5.09 -14.47
C ASP A 336 -19.84 4.97 -15.45
N LYS A 337 -19.93 5.86 -16.45
CA LYS A 337 -20.90 5.80 -17.55
C LYS A 337 -20.75 4.51 -18.38
N MET A 338 -19.51 4.16 -18.76
CA MET A 338 -19.22 2.92 -19.49
C MET A 338 -19.65 1.70 -18.69
N ASN A 339 -19.29 1.65 -17.40
CA ASN A 339 -19.68 0.54 -16.51
C ASN A 339 -21.21 0.42 -16.41
N SER A 340 -21.95 1.54 -16.42
CA SER A 340 -23.41 1.53 -16.44
C SER A 340 -23.95 0.94 -17.74
N VAL A 341 -23.43 1.36 -18.89
CA VAL A 341 -23.81 0.83 -20.21
C VAL A 341 -23.56 -0.67 -20.31
N VAL A 342 -22.36 -1.13 -19.89
CA VAL A 342 -22.01 -2.57 -19.90
C VAL A 342 -22.90 -3.37 -18.95
N ARG A 343 -23.22 -2.85 -17.76
CA ARG A 343 -24.11 -3.52 -16.80
C ARG A 343 -25.50 -3.65 -17.39
N GLU A 344 -26.07 -2.56 -17.92
CA GLU A 344 -27.39 -2.57 -18.56
C GLU A 344 -27.46 -3.58 -19.71
N LEU A 345 -26.41 -3.66 -20.53
CA LEU A 345 -26.30 -4.64 -21.62
C LEU A 345 -26.28 -6.08 -21.08
N LEU A 346 -25.45 -6.36 -20.05
CA LEU A 346 -25.34 -7.72 -19.51
C LEU A 346 -26.61 -8.17 -18.79
N ASP A 347 -27.21 -7.30 -17.99
CA ASP A 347 -28.45 -7.58 -17.26
C ASP A 347 -29.63 -7.71 -18.23
N GLY A 348 -29.65 -6.90 -19.28
CA GLY A 348 -30.69 -6.87 -20.30
C GLY A 348 -30.47 -7.78 -21.53
N MET A 349 -29.44 -8.63 -21.55
CA MET A 349 -29.03 -9.38 -22.72
C MET A 349 -30.17 -10.19 -23.39
N LEU A 350 -31.02 -10.84 -22.59
CA LEU A 350 -32.15 -11.60 -23.12
C LEU A 350 -33.21 -10.71 -23.79
N VAL A 351 -33.42 -9.52 -23.24
CA VAL A 351 -34.37 -8.53 -23.79
C VAL A 351 -33.80 -7.95 -25.09
N ILE A 352 -32.53 -7.58 -25.12
CA ILE A 352 -31.85 -7.05 -26.28
C ILE A 352 -31.93 -8.03 -27.45
N ARG A 353 -31.66 -9.31 -27.21
CA ARG A 353 -31.75 -10.37 -28.22
C ARG A 353 -33.17 -10.65 -28.66
N ALA A 354 -34.13 -10.67 -27.70
CA ALA A 354 -35.53 -10.90 -28.04
C ALA A 354 -36.12 -9.82 -28.96
N PHE A 355 -35.64 -8.58 -28.83
CA PHE A 355 -36.08 -7.45 -29.66
C PHE A 355 -35.11 -7.10 -30.81
N ASN A 356 -34.01 -7.86 -31.01
CA ASN A 356 -33.05 -7.68 -32.10
C ASN A 356 -32.44 -6.26 -32.11
N ASN A 357 -32.13 -5.73 -30.92
CA ASN A 357 -31.62 -4.35 -30.72
C ASN A 357 -30.11 -4.29 -30.46
N GLU A 358 -29.35 -5.33 -30.82
CA GLU A 358 -27.90 -5.41 -30.61
C GLU A 358 -27.16 -4.19 -31.19
N LYS A 359 -27.53 -3.78 -32.43
CA LYS A 359 -26.92 -2.62 -33.10
C LYS A 359 -27.14 -1.30 -32.33
N LEU A 360 -28.27 -1.17 -31.65
CA LEU A 360 -28.54 0.03 -30.85
C LEU A 360 -27.64 0.07 -29.62
N GLU A 361 -27.47 -1.06 -28.98
CA GLU A 361 -26.61 -1.17 -27.79
C GLU A 361 -25.11 -1.07 -28.16
N GLU A 362 -24.69 -1.65 -29.30
CA GLU A 362 -23.33 -1.45 -29.86
C GLU A 362 -23.04 0.05 -30.06
N LYS A 363 -23.99 0.79 -30.63
CA LYS A 363 -23.82 2.25 -30.85
C LYS A 363 -23.72 3.02 -29.52
N LYS A 364 -24.50 2.65 -28.49
CA LYS A 364 -24.37 3.26 -27.15
C LYS A 364 -23.00 2.97 -26.55
N PHE A 365 -22.54 1.73 -26.67
CA PHE A 365 -21.21 1.32 -26.21
C PHE A 365 -20.11 2.07 -26.95
N ASP A 366 -20.17 2.14 -28.30
CA ASP A 366 -19.18 2.83 -29.13
C ASP A 366 -19.06 4.32 -28.75
N GLN A 367 -20.19 4.98 -28.48
CA GLN A 367 -20.18 6.36 -28.03
C GLN A 367 -19.48 6.51 -26.68
N ALA A 368 -19.80 5.68 -25.70
CA ALA A 368 -19.18 5.71 -24.39
C ALA A 368 -17.68 5.36 -24.47
N ASN A 369 -17.31 4.41 -25.33
CA ASN A 369 -15.93 4.00 -25.59
C ASN A 369 -15.12 5.13 -26.27
N SER A 370 -15.70 5.82 -27.24
CA SER A 370 -15.09 6.97 -27.89
C SER A 370 -14.85 8.12 -26.93
N ASP A 371 -15.82 8.40 -26.04
CA ASP A 371 -15.73 9.42 -25.01
C ASP A 371 -14.55 9.13 -24.05
N ILE A 372 -14.43 7.89 -23.57
CA ILE A 372 -13.30 7.46 -22.70
C ILE A 372 -11.99 7.53 -23.45
N THR A 373 -11.96 7.01 -24.69
CA THR A 373 -10.74 6.93 -25.50
C THR A 373 -10.17 8.32 -25.74
N SER A 374 -11.01 9.30 -26.09
CA SER A 374 -10.57 10.67 -26.35
C SER A 374 -9.89 11.32 -25.14
N ILE A 375 -10.47 11.16 -23.94
CA ILE A 375 -9.93 11.70 -22.70
C ILE A 375 -8.69 10.93 -22.24
N SER A 376 -8.73 9.59 -22.34
CA SER A 376 -7.59 8.73 -22.02
C SER A 376 -6.39 9.05 -22.91
N LEU A 377 -6.63 9.28 -24.20
CA LEU A 377 -5.60 9.63 -25.18
C LEU A 377 -4.96 11.00 -24.85
N PHE A 378 -5.78 11.98 -24.47
CA PHE A 378 -5.27 13.27 -24.02
C PHE A 378 -4.42 13.14 -22.75
N THR A 379 -4.91 12.45 -21.73
CA THR A 379 -4.19 12.29 -20.45
C THR A 379 -2.91 11.49 -20.65
N THR A 380 -2.96 10.40 -21.43
CA THR A 380 -1.79 9.56 -21.72
C THR A 380 -0.74 10.33 -22.52
N ARG A 381 -1.13 11.11 -23.53
CA ARG A 381 -0.22 11.97 -24.30
C ARG A 381 0.44 13.04 -23.42
N ALA A 382 -0.35 13.70 -22.57
CA ALA A 382 0.19 14.70 -21.63
C ALA A 382 1.19 14.08 -20.64
N MET A 383 0.93 12.87 -20.16
CA MET A 383 1.86 12.14 -19.29
C MET A 383 3.09 11.61 -20.05
N ALA A 384 2.91 11.16 -21.30
CA ALA A 384 4.01 10.66 -22.13
C ALA A 384 5.06 11.75 -22.46
N ILE A 385 4.63 13.01 -22.61
CA ILE A 385 5.53 14.16 -22.84
C ILE A 385 6.44 14.41 -21.63
N MET A 386 6.05 14.00 -20.43
CA MET A 386 6.81 14.25 -19.21
C MET A 386 8.22 13.64 -19.26
N MET A 387 8.37 12.39 -19.73
CA MET A 387 9.68 11.73 -19.81
C MET A 387 10.64 12.42 -20.79
N PRO A 388 10.26 12.75 -22.03
CA PRO A 388 11.10 13.56 -22.93
C PRO A 388 11.49 14.92 -22.36
N ILE A 389 10.57 15.64 -21.70
CA ILE A 389 10.90 16.91 -21.06
C ILE A 389 11.93 16.71 -19.94
N MET A 390 11.75 15.70 -19.09
CA MET A 390 12.71 15.40 -18.03
C MET A 390 14.08 15.01 -18.57
N MET A 391 14.14 14.21 -19.64
CA MET A 391 15.40 13.89 -20.33
C MET A 391 16.05 15.15 -20.94
N PHE A 392 15.26 16.04 -21.51
CA PHE A 392 15.78 17.31 -22.03
C PHE A 392 16.34 18.19 -20.92
N LEU A 393 15.62 18.32 -19.79
CA LEU A 393 16.09 19.06 -18.62
C LEU A 393 17.38 18.46 -18.05
N MET A 394 17.44 17.13 -17.93
CA MET A 394 18.58 16.40 -17.41
C MET A 394 19.83 16.61 -18.29
N ASN A 395 19.67 16.40 -19.60
CA ASN A 395 20.77 16.62 -20.55
C ASN A 395 21.13 18.12 -20.69
N GLY A 396 20.13 18.99 -20.67
CA GLY A 396 20.34 20.45 -20.67
C GLY A 396 21.11 20.93 -19.44
N THR A 397 20.76 20.43 -18.26
CA THR A 397 21.50 20.70 -17.01
C THR A 397 22.94 20.20 -17.11
N THR A 398 23.14 18.99 -17.63
CA THR A 398 24.47 18.42 -17.85
C THR A 398 25.31 19.29 -18.80
N LEU A 399 24.73 19.75 -19.91
CA LEU A 399 25.41 20.67 -20.84
C LEU A 399 25.74 22.02 -20.20
N MET A 400 24.86 22.57 -19.39
CA MET A 400 25.12 23.81 -18.64
C MET A 400 26.27 23.63 -17.65
N ILE A 401 26.27 22.52 -16.90
CA ILE A 401 27.34 22.20 -15.94
C ILE A 401 28.68 22.06 -16.69
N LEU A 402 28.71 21.36 -17.82
CA LEU A 402 29.91 21.22 -18.63
C LEU A 402 30.36 22.57 -19.18
N TRP A 403 29.45 23.39 -19.71
CA TRP A 403 29.82 24.70 -20.30
C TRP A 403 30.35 25.68 -19.25
N PHE A 404 29.68 25.86 -18.13
CA PHE A 404 30.13 26.77 -17.09
C PHE A 404 31.27 26.16 -16.27
N GLY A 405 31.26 24.85 -16.05
CA GLY A 405 32.31 24.14 -15.34
C GLY A 405 33.64 24.17 -16.10
N SER A 406 33.62 23.95 -17.42
CA SER A 406 34.86 24.05 -18.22
C SER A 406 35.49 25.42 -18.18
N LYS A 407 34.70 26.51 -18.16
CA LYS A 407 35.22 27.86 -17.95
C LYS A 407 35.86 28.05 -16.58
N GLN A 408 35.30 27.42 -15.53
CA GLN A 408 35.90 27.49 -14.20
C GLN A 408 37.16 26.62 -14.08
N VAL A 409 37.23 25.51 -14.82
CA VAL A 409 38.48 24.72 -14.94
C VAL A 409 39.55 25.51 -15.69
N ASP A 410 39.19 26.17 -16.80
CA ASP A 410 40.14 27.01 -17.56
C ASP A 410 40.68 28.18 -16.73
N SER A 411 39.83 28.78 -15.89
CA SER A 411 40.24 29.79 -14.91
C SER A 411 40.95 29.22 -13.67
N GLY A 412 41.07 27.90 -13.55
CA GLY A 412 41.74 27.23 -12.44
C GLY A 412 40.99 27.22 -11.11
N MET A 413 39.70 27.58 -11.10
CA MET A 413 38.90 27.61 -9.87
C MET A 413 38.53 26.22 -9.39
N ILE A 414 38.25 25.29 -10.30
CA ILE A 414 37.88 23.90 -9.99
C ILE A 414 38.64 22.90 -10.84
N GLN A 415 38.68 21.65 -10.42
CA GLN A 415 39.29 20.55 -11.18
C GLN A 415 38.21 19.79 -11.98
N VAL A 416 38.63 18.99 -12.98
CA VAL A 416 37.75 18.26 -13.87
C VAL A 416 36.86 17.26 -13.13
N GLY A 417 37.40 16.57 -12.11
CA GLY A 417 36.65 15.64 -11.29
C GLY A 417 35.51 16.31 -10.51
N SER A 418 35.65 17.59 -10.13
CA SER A 418 34.60 18.36 -9.47
C SER A 418 33.38 18.55 -10.38
N ILE A 419 33.59 18.75 -11.70
CA ILE A 419 32.50 18.80 -12.68
C ILE A 419 31.74 17.47 -12.70
N MET A 420 32.46 16.33 -12.67
CA MET A 420 31.85 14.99 -12.69
C MET A 420 31.02 14.73 -11.43
N ALA A 421 31.53 15.08 -10.26
CA ALA A 421 30.78 14.97 -9.00
C ALA A 421 29.52 15.85 -9.01
N PHE A 422 29.68 17.11 -9.47
CA PHE A 422 28.56 18.05 -9.57
C PHE A 422 27.46 17.54 -10.51
N MET A 423 27.81 16.94 -11.64
CA MET A 423 26.84 16.30 -12.55
C MET A 423 26.11 15.16 -11.86
N GLN A 424 26.81 14.32 -11.08
CA GLN A 424 26.18 13.23 -10.34
C GLN A 424 25.22 13.73 -9.26
N TYR A 425 25.61 14.72 -8.48
CA TYR A 425 24.71 15.33 -7.48
C TYR A 425 23.49 15.97 -8.14
N ALA A 426 23.67 16.69 -9.25
CA ALA A 426 22.55 17.25 -10.00
C ALA A 426 21.56 16.16 -10.47
N MET A 427 22.08 15.03 -10.96
CA MET A 427 21.26 13.87 -11.34
C MET A 427 20.49 13.29 -10.15
N GLN A 428 21.12 13.16 -8.99
CA GLN A 428 20.47 12.67 -7.77
C GLN A 428 19.33 13.59 -7.33
N VAL A 429 19.53 14.92 -7.39
CA VAL A 429 18.46 15.89 -7.08
C VAL A 429 17.29 15.75 -8.06
N ILE A 430 17.56 15.69 -9.37
CA ILE A 430 16.52 15.53 -10.40
C ILE A 430 15.73 14.23 -10.16
N MET A 431 16.44 13.12 -9.88
CA MET A 431 15.79 11.83 -9.59
C MET A 431 14.97 11.86 -8.31
N ALA A 432 15.41 12.55 -7.26
CA ALA A 432 14.64 12.74 -6.03
C ALA A 432 13.29 13.44 -6.31
N PHE A 433 13.30 14.50 -7.13
CA PHE A 433 12.06 15.18 -7.53
C PHE A 433 11.15 14.30 -8.39
N LEU A 434 11.71 13.48 -9.30
CA LEU A 434 10.93 12.51 -10.08
C LEU A 434 10.25 11.47 -9.17
N MET A 435 10.96 10.95 -8.18
CA MET A 435 10.42 10.00 -7.21
C MET A 435 9.24 10.59 -6.42
N ILE A 436 9.37 11.82 -5.94
CA ILE A 436 8.28 12.51 -5.21
C ILE A 436 7.06 12.71 -6.12
N THR A 437 7.29 13.09 -7.38
CA THR A 437 6.21 13.30 -8.36
C THR A 437 5.43 12.01 -8.62
N MET A 438 6.11 10.87 -8.75
CA MET A 438 5.50 9.58 -9.00
C MET A 438 4.54 9.16 -7.88
N VAL A 439 4.92 9.43 -6.64
CA VAL A 439 4.08 9.12 -5.46
C VAL A 439 2.86 10.02 -5.35
N THR A 440 2.98 11.29 -5.75
CA THR A 440 1.89 12.26 -5.72
C THR A 440 0.66 11.79 -6.53
N ILE A 441 0.87 11.02 -7.60
CA ILE A 441 -0.21 10.45 -8.43
C ILE A 441 -0.93 9.29 -7.71
N MET A 442 -0.23 8.52 -6.86
CA MET A 442 -0.79 7.35 -6.18
C MET A 442 -1.53 7.71 -4.88
N LEU A 443 -1.11 8.77 -4.21
CA LEU A 443 -1.64 9.17 -2.90
C LEU A 443 -3.17 9.41 -2.89
N PRO A 444 -3.79 10.07 -3.88
CA PRO A 444 -5.24 10.25 -3.93
C PRO A 444 -6.01 8.93 -3.99
N ARG A 445 -5.53 7.93 -4.76
CA ARG A 445 -6.17 6.61 -4.84
C ARG A 445 -6.14 5.89 -3.50
N ALA A 446 -4.98 5.88 -2.86
CA ALA A 446 -4.82 5.31 -1.52
C ALA A 446 -5.72 5.99 -0.49
N ASN A 447 -5.92 7.31 -0.59
CA ASN A 447 -6.80 8.04 0.32
C ASN A 447 -8.28 7.63 0.13
N VAL A 448 -8.72 7.40 -1.10
CA VAL A 448 -10.09 6.90 -1.38
C VAL A 448 -10.27 5.50 -0.80
N SER A 449 -9.34 4.57 -1.03
CA SER A 449 -9.38 3.22 -0.44
C SER A 449 -9.38 3.28 1.10
N ALA A 450 -8.56 4.17 1.68
CA ALA A 450 -8.53 4.38 3.12
C ALA A 450 -9.86 4.89 3.69
N LEU A 451 -10.52 5.80 2.99
CA LEU A 451 -11.83 6.32 3.40
C LEU A 451 -12.91 5.23 3.33
N ARG A 452 -12.93 4.42 2.26
CA ARG A 452 -13.88 3.32 2.11
C ARG A 452 -13.73 2.25 3.19
N ILE A 453 -12.49 1.89 3.54
CA ILE A 453 -12.23 0.95 4.62
C ILE A 453 -12.62 1.56 5.96
N HIS A 454 -12.29 2.83 6.19
CA HIS A 454 -12.68 3.52 7.42
C HIS A 454 -14.20 3.59 7.59
N GLU A 455 -14.95 3.79 6.54
CA GLU A 455 -16.41 3.79 6.56
C GLU A 455 -16.97 2.46 7.10
N VAL A 456 -16.42 1.32 6.66
CA VAL A 456 -16.79 0.00 7.20
C VAL A 456 -16.41 -0.14 8.66
N LEU A 457 -15.18 0.23 9.03
CA LEU A 457 -14.69 0.09 10.41
C LEU A 457 -15.40 1.02 11.39
N SER A 458 -15.81 2.22 10.95
CA SER A 458 -16.52 3.20 11.76
C SER A 458 -18.03 3.02 11.79
N SER A 459 -18.58 2.15 10.93
CA SER A 459 -20.01 1.85 10.93
C SER A 459 -20.42 1.24 12.28
N GLU A 460 -21.45 1.79 12.89
CA GLU A 460 -22.01 1.23 14.11
C GLU A 460 -22.82 -0.03 13.80
N ILE A 461 -22.64 -1.06 14.62
CA ILE A 461 -23.49 -2.25 14.61
C ILE A 461 -24.77 -1.84 15.32
N THR A 462 -25.88 -1.82 14.58
CA THR A 462 -27.16 -1.33 15.10
C THR A 462 -27.78 -2.28 16.11
N ILE A 463 -27.59 -3.60 15.96
CA ILE A 463 -28.13 -4.61 16.87
C ILE A 463 -27.01 -5.18 17.72
N LYS A 464 -27.04 -4.81 19.00
CA LYS A 464 -26.04 -5.23 20.01
C LYS A 464 -26.68 -6.10 21.06
N ASP A 465 -25.90 -7.00 21.64
CA ASP A 465 -26.34 -7.75 22.81
C ASP A 465 -26.46 -6.81 24.03
N PRO A 466 -27.45 -7.04 24.92
CA PRO A 466 -27.62 -6.24 26.12
C PRO A 466 -26.46 -6.46 27.09
N SER A 467 -26.13 -5.43 27.88
CA SER A 467 -25.05 -5.48 28.87
C SER A 467 -25.34 -6.52 30.00
N ASN A 468 -26.62 -6.68 30.35
CA ASN A 468 -27.09 -7.65 31.33
C ASN A 468 -28.16 -8.56 30.69
N PRO A 469 -27.74 -9.60 29.96
CA PRO A 469 -28.69 -10.49 29.26
C PRO A 469 -29.51 -11.30 30.23
N MET A 470 -30.80 -11.39 29.93
CA MET A 470 -31.73 -12.28 30.62
C MET A 470 -31.63 -13.69 30.03
N ASN A 471 -31.91 -14.70 30.87
CA ASN A 471 -32.01 -16.08 30.41
C ASN A 471 -33.48 -16.41 30.12
N PHE A 472 -33.73 -17.30 29.18
CA PHE A 472 -35.05 -17.81 28.91
C PHE A 472 -35.56 -18.72 30.05
N SER A 473 -36.88 -18.68 30.31
CA SER A 473 -37.47 -19.56 31.29
C SER A 473 -37.45 -21.01 30.82
N SER A 474 -37.15 -21.94 31.71
CA SER A 474 -37.20 -23.38 31.43
C SER A 474 -38.62 -23.95 31.37
N SER A 475 -39.64 -23.20 31.85
CA SER A 475 -41.02 -23.62 31.92
C SER A 475 -41.83 -23.40 30.63
N MET A 476 -41.37 -22.50 29.79
CA MET A 476 -42.00 -22.22 28.46
C MET A 476 -40.99 -22.60 27.38
N ARG A 477 -41.43 -23.26 26.33
CA ARG A 477 -40.58 -23.63 25.19
C ARG A 477 -41.30 -23.39 23.86
N GLY A 478 -40.75 -22.47 23.08
CA GLY A 478 -41.20 -22.21 21.71
C GLY A 478 -42.45 -21.31 21.60
N VAL A 479 -42.80 -20.56 22.64
CA VAL A 479 -43.87 -19.55 22.57
C VAL A 479 -43.32 -18.27 21.97
N VAL A 480 -43.92 -17.80 20.86
CA VAL A 480 -43.58 -16.50 20.22
C VAL A 480 -44.81 -15.59 20.36
N SER A 481 -44.61 -14.42 20.97
CA SER A 481 -45.69 -13.45 21.19
C SER A 481 -45.31 -12.08 20.63
N PHE A 482 -46.13 -11.55 19.75
CA PHE A 482 -46.04 -10.19 19.22
C PHE A 482 -47.04 -9.31 20.00
N LYS A 483 -46.55 -8.18 20.53
CA LYS A 483 -47.37 -7.23 21.31
C LYS A 483 -47.28 -5.84 20.68
N ASN A 484 -48.33 -5.44 19.95
CA ASN A 484 -48.46 -4.14 19.27
C ASN A 484 -47.20 -3.77 18.47
N VAL A 485 -46.71 -4.71 17.65
CA VAL A 485 -45.49 -4.58 16.92
C VAL A 485 -45.69 -3.75 15.65
N SER A 486 -45.00 -2.63 15.56
CA SER A 486 -44.82 -1.90 14.31
C SER A 486 -43.35 -1.91 13.88
N PHE A 487 -43.12 -1.94 12.58
CA PHE A 487 -41.78 -1.97 12.01
C PHE A 487 -41.69 -1.15 10.73
N LYS A 488 -40.61 -0.36 10.67
CA LYS A 488 -40.21 0.45 9.54
C LYS A 488 -38.77 0.17 9.19
N TYR A 489 -38.45 -0.08 7.93
CA TYR A 489 -37.06 -0.22 7.51
C TYR A 489 -36.29 1.09 7.66
N PRO A 490 -34.99 1.05 8.03
CA PRO A 490 -34.14 2.24 8.09
C PRO A 490 -34.18 3.01 6.77
N GLY A 491 -34.45 4.31 6.85
CA GLY A 491 -34.52 5.19 5.67
C GLY A 491 -35.83 5.11 4.85
N ALA A 492 -36.82 4.24 5.24
CA ALA A 492 -38.12 4.24 4.61
C ALA A 492 -39.01 5.37 5.18
N ASP A 493 -39.99 5.84 4.44
CA ASP A 493 -40.96 6.87 4.92
C ASP A 493 -42.14 6.26 5.65
N GLU A 494 -42.57 5.03 5.31
CA GLU A 494 -43.74 4.37 5.82
C GLU A 494 -43.40 3.09 6.61
N GLU A 495 -44.32 2.69 7.51
CA GLU A 495 -44.27 1.42 8.23
C GLU A 495 -44.62 0.27 7.30
N VAL A 496 -43.85 -0.82 7.38
CA VAL A 496 -44.13 -2.07 6.65
C VAL A 496 -45.01 -2.99 7.47
N LEU A 497 -45.01 -2.86 8.78
CA LEU A 497 -45.88 -3.56 9.71
C LEU A 497 -46.43 -2.58 10.73
N SER A 498 -47.75 -2.61 10.99
CA SER A 498 -48.42 -1.71 11.91
C SER A 498 -49.31 -2.49 12.88
N ASP A 499 -49.09 -2.35 14.17
CA ASP A 499 -49.89 -2.86 15.29
C ASP A 499 -50.17 -4.35 15.24
N ILE A 500 -49.18 -5.18 14.97
CA ILE A 500 -49.32 -6.65 14.89
C ILE A 500 -49.29 -7.26 16.29
N SER A 501 -50.36 -8.01 16.64
CA SER A 501 -50.48 -8.68 17.95
C SER A 501 -51.00 -10.10 17.79
N PHE A 502 -50.20 -11.10 18.11
CA PHE A 502 -50.57 -12.51 18.15
C PHE A 502 -49.65 -13.32 19.06
N GLU A 503 -50.08 -14.53 19.37
CA GLU A 503 -49.29 -15.49 20.16
C GLU A 503 -49.41 -16.88 19.53
N THR A 504 -48.25 -17.59 19.52
CA THR A 504 -48.15 -18.99 19.07
C THR A 504 -48.10 -19.94 20.24
N LYS A 505 -48.49 -21.20 20.05
CA LYS A 505 -48.39 -22.22 21.08
C LYS A 505 -47.40 -23.32 20.69
N PRO A 506 -46.74 -23.94 21.69
CA PRO A 506 -45.78 -25.03 21.44
C PRO A 506 -46.46 -26.21 20.72
N GLY A 507 -45.82 -26.72 19.69
CA GLY A 507 -46.31 -27.84 18.86
C GLY A 507 -47.34 -27.45 17.81
N GLU A 508 -47.75 -26.17 17.73
CA GLU A 508 -48.73 -25.68 16.73
C GLU A 508 -48.00 -24.99 15.55
N THR A 509 -48.66 -25.03 14.40
CA THR A 509 -48.24 -24.33 13.18
C THR A 509 -49.02 -23.03 13.03
N THR A 510 -48.33 -21.89 13.07
CA THR A 510 -48.89 -20.59 12.72
C THR A 510 -48.46 -20.20 11.32
N ALA A 511 -49.42 -20.07 10.42
CA ALA A 511 -49.17 -19.71 9.03
C ALA A 511 -49.46 -18.22 8.78
N PHE A 512 -48.67 -17.60 7.90
CA PHE A 512 -48.84 -16.20 7.48
C PHE A 512 -49.15 -16.15 5.99
N ILE A 513 -50.27 -15.53 5.63
CA ILE A 513 -50.72 -15.36 4.24
C ILE A 513 -51.14 -13.92 3.99
N GLY A 514 -51.15 -13.50 2.74
CA GLY A 514 -51.52 -12.15 2.29
C GLY A 514 -50.96 -11.83 0.92
N SER A 515 -51.31 -10.66 0.40
CA SER A 515 -50.81 -10.16 -0.89
C SER A 515 -49.27 -10.05 -0.94
N THR A 516 -48.71 -9.99 -2.15
CA THR A 516 -47.28 -9.70 -2.32
C THR A 516 -47.01 -8.30 -1.77
N GLY A 517 -45.96 -8.15 -0.95
CA GLY A 517 -45.63 -6.88 -0.29
C GLY A 517 -46.36 -6.62 1.05
N SER A 518 -47.27 -7.51 1.51
CA SER A 518 -47.98 -7.31 2.78
C SER A 518 -47.13 -7.45 4.06
N GLY A 519 -45.83 -7.63 3.97
CA GLY A 519 -44.93 -7.65 5.14
C GLY A 519 -44.64 -9.04 5.74
N LYS A 520 -45.08 -10.17 5.11
CA LYS A 520 -44.92 -11.54 5.66
C LYS A 520 -43.49 -11.92 6.01
N SER A 521 -42.56 -11.81 5.06
CA SER A 521 -41.15 -12.11 5.29
C SER A 521 -40.52 -11.13 6.28
N THR A 522 -40.92 -9.86 6.27
CA THR A 522 -40.51 -8.87 7.26
C THR A 522 -40.88 -9.32 8.67
N LEU A 523 -42.13 -9.74 8.88
CA LEU A 523 -42.64 -10.17 10.19
C LEU A 523 -41.80 -11.32 10.76
N ILE A 524 -41.58 -12.39 10.00
CA ILE A 524 -40.83 -13.55 10.51
C ILE A 524 -39.33 -13.26 10.68
N ASN A 525 -38.75 -12.30 9.94
CA ASN A 525 -37.37 -11.87 10.08
C ASN A 525 -37.11 -11.05 11.35
N LEU A 526 -38.13 -10.52 11.99
CA LEU A 526 -38.03 -9.89 13.31
C LEU A 526 -37.83 -10.91 14.43
N VAL A 527 -38.32 -12.15 14.30
CA VAL A 527 -38.18 -13.18 15.34
C VAL A 527 -36.74 -13.57 15.65
N PRO A 528 -35.83 -13.83 14.66
CA PRO A 528 -34.43 -14.09 14.92
C PRO A 528 -33.66 -12.81 15.22
N ARG A 529 -34.33 -11.66 15.40
CA ARG A 529 -33.77 -10.34 15.64
C ARG A 529 -32.76 -9.95 14.55
N PHE A 530 -33.20 -10.07 13.28
CA PHE A 530 -32.42 -9.51 12.15
C PHE A 530 -32.61 -8.00 12.05
N TYR A 531 -33.70 -7.49 12.62
CA TYR A 531 -34.04 -6.10 12.83
C TYR A 531 -34.69 -5.95 14.20
N ASP A 532 -34.54 -4.82 14.86
CA ASP A 532 -35.28 -4.44 16.04
C ASP A 532 -36.61 -3.75 15.63
N VAL A 533 -37.68 -3.97 16.39
CA VAL A 533 -38.98 -3.34 16.13
C VAL A 533 -38.95 -1.84 16.36
N THR A 534 -39.75 -1.09 15.60
CA THR A 534 -39.85 0.37 15.77
C THR A 534 -40.71 0.71 17.01
N SER A 535 -41.78 -0.04 17.23
CA SER A 535 -42.62 0.05 18.44
C SER A 535 -43.14 -1.32 18.82
N GLY A 536 -43.60 -1.47 20.07
CA GLY A 536 -44.06 -2.75 20.62
C GLY A 536 -42.91 -3.65 21.07
N SER A 537 -43.20 -4.95 21.21
CA SER A 537 -42.25 -5.95 21.66
C SER A 537 -42.53 -7.34 21.08
N ILE A 538 -41.46 -8.09 20.86
CA ILE A 538 -41.53 -9.52 20.49
C ILE A 538 -40.94 -10.31 21.66
N LEU A 539 -41.73 -11.22 22.18
CA LEU A 539 -41.31 -12.09 23.27
C LEU A 539 -41.14 -13.51 22.74
N VAL A 540 -40.06 -14.15 23.17
CA VAL A 540 -39.87 -15.60 23.02
C VAL A 540 -39.83 -16.18 24.44
N ASP A 541 -40.67 -17.17 24.70
CA ASP A 541 -40.82 -17.79 26.02
C ASP A 541 -41.04 -16.76 27.15
N GLY A 542 -41.78 -15.69 26.85
CA GLY A 542 -42.13 -14.63 27.77
C GLY A 542 -41.07 -13.55 27.98
N VAL A 543 -39.90 -13.69 27.36
CA VAL A 543 -38.80 -12.72 27.45
C VAL A 543 -38.65 -11.92 26.16
N ASP A 544 -38.51 -10.59 26.27
CA ASP A 544 -38.29 -9.73 25.11
C ASP A 544 -36.92 -10.08 24.44
N ILE A 545 -36.98 -10.31 23.12
CA ILE A 545 -35.80 -10.72 22.35
C ILE A 545 -34.64 -9.68 22.40
N ARG A 546 -34.92 -8.43 22.76
CA ARG A 546 -33.91 -7.38 22.93
C ARG A 546 -33.10 -7.54 24.22
N ASN A 547 -33.65 -8.24 25.20
CA ASN A 547 -33.03 -8.42 26.52
C ASN A 547 -32.24 -9.72 26.67
N VAL A 548 -32.10 -10.52 25.61
CA VAL A 548 -31.34 -11.77 25.57
C VAL A 548 -30.17 -11.67 24.59
N LYS A 549 -29.16 -12.53 24.75
CA LYS A 549 -28.11 -12.64 23.74
C LYS A 549 -28.65 -13.17 22.44
N GLN A 550 -28.22 -12.57 21.32
CA GLN A 550 -28.63 -13.03 19.98
C GLN A 550 -28.24 -14.51 19.75
N ALA A 551 -27.11 -14.96 20.27
CA ALA A 551 -26.66 -16.35 20.18
C ALA A 551 -27.68 -17.30 20.86
N ASP A 552 -28.15 -16.94 22.06
CA ASP A 552 -29.11 -17.76 22.82
C ASP A 552 -30.47 -17.79 22.14
N LEU A 553 -30.96 -16.66 21.64
CA LEU A 553 -32.20 -16.58 20.84
C LEU A 553 -32.10 -17.45 19.59
N ARG A 554 -31.07 -17.24 18.78
CA ARG A 554 -30.87 -17.96 17.52
C ARG A 554 -30.55 -19.43 17.72
N SER A 555 -30.05 -19.82 18.90
CA SER A 555 -29.85 -21.22 19.23
C SER A 555 -31.18 -22.03 19.28
N ARG A 556 -32.30 -21.40 19.57
CA ARG A 556 -33.64 -21.98 19.66
C ARG A 556 -34.38 -22.01 18.32
N ILE A 557 -33.84 -21.34 17.29
CA ILE A 557 -34.51 -21.13 16.00
C ILE A 557 -33.85 -21.96 14.91
N GLY A 558 -34.68 -22.67 14.13
CA GLY A 558 -34.31 -23.27 12.84
C GLY A 558 -34.86 -22.42 11.72
N TYR A 559 -34.04 -21.65 11.04
CA TYR A 559 -34.49 -20.71 10.02
C TYR A 559 -34.20 -21.23 8.60
N VAL A 560 -35.22 -21.21 7.74
CA VAL A 560 -35.09 -21.56 6.33
C VAL A 560 -35.55 -20.37 5.47
N PRO A 561 -34.63 -19.73 4.74
CA PRO A 561 -34.95 -18.56 3.92
C PRO A 561 -35.75 -18.96 2.66
N GLN A 562 -36.40 -17.98 2.03
CA GLN A 562 -37.12 -18.13 0.78
C GLN A 562 -36.25 -18.72 -0.34
N LYS A 563 -35.07 -18.25 -0.52
CA LYS A 563 -34.05 -18.87 -1.41
C LYS A 563 -33.13 -19.75 -0.59
N GLY A 564 -33.25 -21.07 -0.74
CA GLY A 564 -32.30 -21.99 -0.13
C GLY A 564 -30.89 -21.68 -0.55
N MET A 565 -29.99 -21.48 0.43
CA MET A 565 -28.59 -21.22 0.21
C MET A 565 -27.76 -22.34 0.84
N LEU A 566 -26.85 -22.92 0.05
CA LEU A 566 -25.87 -23.90 0.52
C LEU A 566 -24.49 -23.31 0.44
N LEU A 567 -23.66 -23.68 1.40
CA LEU A 567 -22.26 -23.30 1.45
C LEU A 567 -21.42 -24.31 0.64
N SER A 568 -20.28 -23.87 0.13
CA SER A 568 -19.32 -24.76 -0.51
C SER A 568 -18.80 -25.80 0.47
N GLY A 569 -18.62 -27.03 0.00
CA GLY A 569 -18.22 -28.20 0.79
C GLY A 569 -18.95 -29.43 0.30
N ASP A 570 -19.51 -30.25 1.20
CA ASP A 570 -20.34 -31.38 0.89
C ASP A 570 -21.74 -31.28 1.54
N ILE A 571 -22.61 -32.26 1.31
CA ILE A 571 -23.95 -32.29 1.89
C ILE A 571 -23.85 -32.41 3.42
N GLU A 572 -22.96 -33.26 3.92
CA GLU A 572 -22.78 -33.48 5.36
C GLU A 572 -22.36 -32.19 6.08
N SER A 573 -21.34 -31.52 5.58
CA SER A 573 -20.85 -30.23 6.15
C SER A 573 -21.92 -29.15 6.16
N ASN A 574 -22.78 -29.10 5.15
CA ASN A 574 -23.94 -28.21 5.12
C ASN A 574 -24.96 -28.51 6.20
N LEU A 575 -25.21 -29.80 6.53
CA LEU A 575 -26.12 -30.21 7.59
C LEU A 575 -25.46 -29.94 8.98
N LEU A 576 -24.20 -30.31 9.15
CA LEU A 576 -23.44 -30.10 10.37
C LEU A 576 -23.21 -28.59 10.69
N TYR A 577 -23.39 -27.71 9.71
CA TYR A 577 -23.28 -26.27 9.93
C TYR A 577 -24.29 -25.77 10.99
N SER A 578 -25.45 -26.37 11.09
CA SER A 578 -26.47 -26.02 12.11
C SER A 578 -26.23 -26.66 13.47
N LYS A 579 -25.59 -27.85 13.50
CA LYS A 579 -25.30 -28.65 14.71
C LYS A 579 -24.04 -29.48 14.46
N LYS A 580 -22.88 -29.04 14.98
CA LYS A 580 -21.56 -29.68 14.73
C LYS A 580 -21.48 -31.13 15.24
N ASP A 581 -22.19 -31.43 16.32
CA ASP A 581 -22.20 -32.70 17.04
C ASP A 581 -23.41 -33.58 16.70
N ALA A 582 -24.06 -33.34 15.53
CA ALA A 582 -25.19 -34.15 15.09
C ALA A 582 -24.74 -35.60 14.82
N SER A 583 -25.54 -36.56 15.35
CA SER A 583 -25.30 -37.97 15.10
C SER A 583 -25.67 -38.36 13.65
N LYS A 584 -25.17 -39.50 13.18
CA LYS A 584 -25.57 -40.04 11.88
C LYS A 584 -27.10 -40.28 11.80
N ASP A 585 -27.72 -40.65 12.91
CA ASP A 585 -29.16 -40.83 13.01
C ASP A 585 -29.92 -39.49 12.90
N ASP A 586 -29.39 -38.42 13.48
CA ASP A 586 -29.93 -37.06 13.34
C ASP A 586 -29.89 -36.61 11.86
N ILE A 587 -28.78 -36.85 11.17
CA ILE A 587 -28.62 -36.53 9.75
C ILE A 587 -29.57 -37.36 8.90
N SER A 588 -29.65 -38.67 9.12
CA SER A 588 -30.53 -39.56 8.38
C SER A 588 -31.98 -39.19 8.56
N ASN A 589 -32.41 -38.91 9.81
CA ASN A 589 -33.76 -38.48 10.11
C ASN A 589 -34.11 -37.12 9.43
N ALA A 590 -33.18 -36.16 9.46
CA ALA A 590 -33.40 -34.89 8.81
C ALA A 590 -33.48 -34.98 7.27
N LEU A 591 -32.69 -35.86 6.66
CA LEU A 591 -32.79 -36.16 5.23
C LEU A 591 -34.11 -36.85 4.90
N SER A 592 -34.60 -37.73 5.76
CA SER A 592 -35.90 -38.38 5.62
C SER A 592 -37.07 -37.38 5.72
N ILE A 593 -37.10 -36.53 6.76
CA ILE A 593 -38.12 -35.53 6.95
C ILE A 593 -38.16 -34.54 5.77
N SER A 594 -36.98 -34.08 5.31
CA SER A 594 -36.85 -33.15 4.19
C SER A 594 -37.07 -33.79 2.82
N GLN A 595 -37.41 -35.08 2.75
CA GLN A 595 -37.58 -35.86 1.51
C GLN A 595 -36.31 -35.84 0.63
N SER A 596 -35.11 -35.78 1.28
CA SER A 596 -33.83 -35.67 0.59
C SER A 596 -33.11 -36.99 0.39
N THR A 597 -33.48 -38.03 1.13
CA THR A 597 -32.79 -39.34 1.14
C THR A 597 -32.68 -39.94 -0.26
N GLU A 598 -33.72 -39.90 -1.06
CA GLU A 598 -33.77 -40.52 -2.40
C GLU A 598 -32.73 -39.89 -3.35
N PHE A 599 -32.66 -38.56 -3.43
CA PHE A 599 -31.73 -37.95 -4.37
C PHE A 599 -30.30 -37.93 -3.83
N VAL A 600 -30.10 -37.90 -2.50
CA VAL A 600 -28.76 -38.00 -1.88
C VAL A 600 -28.18 -39.40 -2.09
N SER A 601 -28.96 -40.45 -1.92
CA SER A 601 -28.51 -41.83 -2.15
C SER A 601 -28.20 -42.13 -3.63
N LYS A 602 -28.79 -41.40 -4.57
CA LYS A 602 -28.50 -41.51 -6.01
C LYS A 602 -27.18 -40.80 -6.42
N LYS A 603 -26.60 -39.96 -5.56
CA LYS A 603 -25.33 -39.32 -5.83
C LYS A 603 -24.15 -40.32 -5.61
N PRO A 604 -23.07 -40.24 -6.39
CA PRO A 604 -21.95 -41.19 -6.30
C PRO A 604 -21.34 -41.32 -4.90
N GLU A 605 -21.24 -40.23 -4.18
CA GLU A 605 -20.62 -40.15 -2.85
C GLU A 605 -21.63 -39.95 -1.73
N GLY A 606 -22.97 -40.09 -2.04
CA GLY A 606 -24.03 -39.92 -1.05
C GLY A 606 -23.98 -38.56 -0.35
N ILE A 607 -23.89 -38.57 0.98
CA ILE A 607 -23.84 -37.35 1.83
C ILE A 607 -22.53 -36.60 1.68
N HIS A 608 -21.46 -37.21 1.20
CA HIS A 608 -20.15 -36.56 0.96
C HIS A 608 -20.05 -35.93 -0.44
N SER A 609 -21.13 -35.98 -1.21
CA SER A 609 -21.16 -35.35 -2.54
C SER A 609 -20.97 -33.85 -2.45
N GLU A 610 -20.10 -33.33 -3.33
CA GLU A 610 -19.70 -31.94 -3.37
C GLU A 610 -20.87 -30.99 -3.65
N ILE A 611 -20.91 -29.89 -2.93
CA ILE A 611 -21.80 -28.74 -3.10
C ILE A 611 -20.95 -27.51 -3.49
N ASN A 612 -21.21 -26.99 -4.67
CA ASN A 612 -20.57 -25.75 -5.12
C ASN A 612 -21.13 -24.53 -4.36
N GLN A 613 -20.39 -23.42 -4.41
CA GLN A 613 -20.81 -22.16 -3.80
C GLN A 613 -22.25 -21.76 -4.23
N GLY A 614 -23.11 -21.53 -3.25
CA GLY A 614 -24.53 -21.23 -3.49
C GLY A 614 -25.37 -22.41 -3.93
N GLY A 615 -24.83 -23.64 -3.97
CA GLY A 615 -25.54 -24.85 -4.39
C GLY A 615 -25.93 -24.85 -5.88
N THR A 616 -25.06 -24.32 -6.74
CA THR A 616 -25.30 -24.19 -8.19
C THR A 616 -25.33 -25.54 -8.92
N ASN A 617 -24.76 -26.59 -8.33
CA ASN A 617 -24.74 -27.95 -8.87
C ASN A 617 -25.89 -28.84 -8.39
N VAL A 618 -26.90 -28.27 -7.72
CA VAL A 618 -28.13 -28.95 -7.31
C VAL A 618 -29.33 -28.15 -7.81
N SER A 619 -30.47 -28.87 -8.07
CA SER A 619 -31.70 -28.20 -8.50
C SER A 619 -32.28 -27.30 -7.41
N GLY A 620 -33.14 -26.33 -7.78
CA GLY A 620 -33.77 -25.43 -6.84
C GLY A 620 -34.55 -26.17 -5.72
N GLY A 621 -35.30 -27.20 -6.06
CA GLY A 621 -36.01 -28.04 -5.08
C GLY A 621 -35.07 -28.88 -4.21
N GLN A 622 -33.97 -29.41 -4.77
CA GLN A 622 -32.98 -30.14 -3.97
C GLN A 622 -32.27 -29.21 -2.98
N ARG A 623 -31.89 -28.01 -3.43
CA ARG A 623 -31.26 -26.97 -2.61
C ARG A 623 -32.19 -26.56 -1.46
N GLN A 624 -33.47 -26.38 -1.75
CA GLN A 624 -34.46 -26.03 -0.73
C GLN A 624 -34.62 -27.14 0.30
N ARG A 625 -34.74 -28.41 -0.14
CA ARG A 625 -34.85 -29.58 0.74
C ARG A 625 -33.61 -29.74 1.64
N LEU A 626 -32.40 -29.54 1.13
CA LEU A 626 -31.18 -29.56 1.94
C LEU A 626 -31.13 -28.39 2.95
N SER A 627 -31.68 -27.23 2.60
CA SER A 627 -31.78 -26.09 3.53
C SER A 627 -32.77 -26.40 4.65
N ILE A 628 -33.89 -27.09 4.33
CA ILE A 628 -34.83 -27.59 5.33
C ILE A 628 -34.17 -28.68 6.20
N ALA A 629 -33.46 -29.66 5.60
CA ALA A 629 -32.73 -30.69 6.35
C ALA A 629 -31.76 -30.07 7.37
N ARG A 630 -31.04 -29.03 6.96
CA ARG A 630 -30.13 -28.29 7.84
C ARG A 630 -30.83 -27.68 9.05
N ALA A 631 -32.03 -27.14 8.88
CA ALA A 631 -32.82 -26.63 9.99
C ALA A 631 -33.35 -27.77 10.90
N VAL A 632 -33.76 -28.91 10.31
CA VAL A 632 -34.29 -30.07 11.03
C VAL A 632 -33.23 -30.79 11.86
N VAL A 633 -31.98 -30.93 11.37
CA VAL A 633 -30.85 -31.52 12.14
C VAL A 633 -30.68 -30.88 13.50
N ARG A 634 -30.92 -29.58 13.60
CA ARG A 634 -30.78 -28.81 14.84
C ARG A 634 -31.80 -29.19 15.92
N LYS A 635 -32.96 -29.69 15.55
CA LYS A 635 -34.11 -29.92 16.44
C LYS A 635 -34.47 -28.68 17.28
N PRO A 636 -34.74 -27.54 16.64
CA PRO A 636 -34.98 -26.28 17.35
C PRO A 636 -36.35 -26.27 18.02
N GLU A 637 -36.54 -25.34 18.96
CA GLU A 637 -37.86 -25.11 19.60
C GLU A 637 -38.80 -24.33 18.68
N ILE A 638 -38.25 -23.51 17.74
CA ILE A 638 -39.03 -22.70 16.81
C ILE A 638 -38.49 -22.93 15.40
N TYR A 639 -39.32 -23.38 14.49
CA TYR A 639 -39.03 -23.41 13.07
C TYR A 639 -39.61 -22.17 12.38
N ILE A 640 -38.81 -21.56 11.50
CA ILE A 640 -39.24 -20.45 10.65
C ILE A 640 -38.98 -20.82 9.19
N PHE A 641 -40.06 -20.88 8.41
CA PHE A 641 -40.03 -21.17 6.98
C PHE A 641 -40.54 -19.95 6.20
N ASP A 642 -39.65 -19.29 5.46
CA ASP A 642 -40.02 -18.18 4.60
C ASP A 642 -40.28 -18.67 3.18
N ASP A 643 -41.56 -18.93 2.85
CA ASP A 643 -42.02 -19.42 1.55
C ASP A 643 -41.18 -20.59 0.99
N SER A 644 -40.72 -21.44 1.91
CA SER A 644 -39.66 -22.42 1.62
C SER A 644 -40.18 -23.65 0.87
N PHE A 645 -41.48 -23.79 0.67
CA PHE A 645 -42.10 -24.93 0.00
C PHE A 645 -42.53 -24.65 -1.45
N SER A 646 -42.54 -23.38 -1.87
CA SER A 646 -42.99 -22.96 -3.20
C SER A 646 -42.16 -23.54 -4.37
N ALA A 647 -40.90 -23.89 -4.13
CA ALA A 647 -39.97 -24.47 -5.12
C ALA A 647 -40.14 -26.01 -5.25
N LEU A 648 -41.00 -26.63 -4.47
CA LEU A 648 -41.24 -28.10 -4.46
C LEU A 648 -42.42 -28.48 -5.31
N ASP A 649 -42.40 -29.71 -5.87
CA ASP A 649 -43.56 -30.31 -6.49
C ASP A 649 -44.61 -30.70 -5.41
N PHE A 650 -45.88 -30.74 -5.81
CA PHE A 650 -47.01 -30.96 -4.87
C PHE A 650 -46.89 -32.23 -4.03
N LYS A 651 -46.40 -33.33 -4.62
CA LYS A 651 -46.27 -34.63 -3.94
C LYS A 651 -45.17 -34.59 -2.88
N THR A 652 -44.04 -34.00 -3.21
CA THR A 652 -42.89 -33.82 -2.29
C THR A 652 -43.24 -32.84 -1.18
N ASP A 653 -43.90 -31.72 -1.51
CA ASP A 653 -44.37 -30.71 -0.54
C ASP A 653 -45.32 -31.34 0.48
N ALA A 654 -46.35 -32.09 0.05
CA ALA A 654 -47.31 -32.74 0.95
C ALA A 654 -46.62 -33.73 1.91
N LYS A 655 -45.78 -34.63 1.40
CA LYS A 655 -45.03 -35.60 2.22
C LYS A 655 -44.10 -34.95 3.22
N LEU A 656 -43.39 -33.90 2.78
CA LEU A 656 -42.44 -33.16 3.65
C LEU A 656 -43.20 -32.48 4.79
N ARG A 657 -44.32 -31.81 4.50
CA ARG A 657 -45.15 -31.16 5.52
C ARG A 657 -45.74 -32.13 6.51
N GLU A 658 -46.23 -33.29 6.05
CA GLU A 658 -46.73 -34.35 6.91
C GLU A 658 -45.65 -34.87 7.86
N ALA A 659 -44.43 -35.17 7.32
CA ALA A 659 -43.29 -35.63 8.10
C ALA A 659 -42.83 -34.57 9.11
N LEU A 660 -42.78 -33.29 8.68
CA LEU A 660 -42.42 -32.18 9.54
C LEU A 660 -43.43 -31.95 10.65
N ALA A 661 -44.73 -31.94 10.34
CA ALA A 661 -45.80 -31.77 11.34
C ALA A 661 -45.80 -32.90 12.38
N LYS A 662 -45.55 -34.15 11.97
CA LYS A 662 -45.38 -35.28 12.89
C LYS A 662 -44.18 -35.05 13.82
N SER A 663 -43.02 -34.72 13.26
CA SER A 663 -41.83 -34.45 14.04
C SER A 663 -41.99 -33.26 15.01
N CYS A 664 -42.67 -32.17 14.57
CA CYS A 664 -42.87 -30.98 15.41
C CYS A 664 -43.87 -31.27 16.57
N LYS A 665 -44.89 -32.11 16.36
CA LYS A 665 -45.78 -32.55 17.43
C LYS A 665 -45.07 -33.42 18.48
N GLU A 666 -44.19 -34.32 18.05
CA GLU A 666 -43.36 -35.15 18.94
C GLU A 666 -42.38 -34.30 19.77
N THR A 667 -41.72 -33.31 19.16
CA THR A 667 -40.74 -32.41 19.81
C THR A 667 -41.39 -31.22 20.50
N LYS A 668 -42.70 -30.98 20.32
CA LYS A 668 -43.44 -29.77 20.73
C LYS A 668 -42.82 -28.47 20.18
N SER A 669 -42.23 -28.54 18.99
CA SER A 669 -41.64 -27.38 18.33
C SER A 669 -42.74 -26.53 17.64
N THR A 670 -42.65 -25.22 17.80
CA THR A 670 -43.55 -24.26 17.13
C THR A 670 -43.09 -24.04 15.69
N VAL A 671 -44.03 -23.95 14.75
CA VAL A 671 -43.75 -23.69 13.34
C VAL A 671 -44.36 -22.35 12.93
N LEU A 672 -43.49 -21.44 12.44
CA LEU A 672 -43.87 -20.19 11.79
C LEU A 672 -43.66 -20.35 10.28
N LEU A 673 -44.77 -20.35 9.53
CA LEU A 673 -44.76 -20.65 8.10
C LEU A 673 -45.30 -19.48 7.28
N VAL A 674 -44.49 -18.87 6.46
CA VAL A 674 -44.97 -17.99 5.39
C VAL A 674 -45.29 -18.83 4.18
N ALA A 675 -46.48 -18.66 3.65
CA ALA A 675 -46.94 -19.34 2.44
C ALA A 675 -47.65 -18.38 1.48
N GLN A 676 -47.54 -18.69 0.20
CA GLN A 676 -48.28 -18.02 -0.86
C GLN A 676 -49.47 -18.87 -1.34
N ARG A 677 -49.42 -20.17 -1.05
CA ARG A 677 -50.47 -21.13 -1.47
C ARG A 677 -51.39 -21.50 -0.29
N ILE A 678 -52.69 -21.39 -0.49
CA ILE A 678 -53.69 -21.81 0.49
C ILE A 678 -53.53 -23.30 0.82
N SER A 679 -53.30 -24.15 -0.19
CA SER A 679 -53.12 -25.61 -0.01
C SER A 679 -52.00 -25.96 0.98
N SER A 680 -51.04 -25.05 1.17
CA SER A 680 -49.95 -25.27 2.12
C SER A 680 -50.32 -24.98 3.57
N ILE A 681 -51.40 -24.27 3.83
CA ILE A 681 -51.78 -23.76 5.15
C ILE A 681 -53.16 -24.23 5.62
N LEU A 682 -53.88 -25.03 4.81
CA LEU A 682 -55.23 -25.51 5.15
C LEU A 682 -55.32 -26.16 6.53
N HIS A 683 -54.31 -26.90 6.94
CA HIS A 683 -54.21 -27.63 8.21
C HIS A 683 -53.39 -26.89 9.28
N ALA A 684 -53.09 -25.62 9.09
CA ALA A 684 -52.42 -24.84 10.12
C ALA A 684 -53.35 -24.60 11.32
N ASP A 685 -52.82 -24.73 12.52
CA ASP A 685 -53.55 -24.52 13.76
C ASP A 685 -54.02 -23.07 13.92
N GLN A 686 -53.20 -22.14 13.39
CA GLN A 686 -53.53 -20.72 13.33
C GLN A 686 -53.06 -20.14 11.98
N ILE A 687 -53.90 -19.35 11.35
CA ILE A 687 -53.57 -18.59 10.15
C ILE A 687 -53.72 -17.10 10.47
N ILE A 688 -52.72 -16.33 10.14
CA ILE A 688 -52.69 -14.87 10.25
C ILE A 688 -52.70 -14.29 8.83
N VAL A 689 -53.70 -13.47 8.56
CA VAL A 689 -53.88 -12.80 7.27
C VAL A 689 -53.33 -11.38 7.39
N LEU A 690 -52.37 -11.08 6.54
CA LEU A 690 -51.75 -9.75 6.44
C LEU A 690 -52.19 -9.03 5.18
N ASP A 691 -52.60 -7.79 5.32
CA ASP A 691 -52.89 -6.90 4.20
C ASP A 691 -52.36 -5.50 4.51
N GLU A 692 -51.62 -4.91 3.57
CA GLU A 692 -50.96 -3.60 3.71
C GLU A 692 -50.27 -3.41 5.07
N GLY A 693 -49.55 -4.42 5.54
CA GLY A 693 -48.79 -4.37 6.80
C GLY A 693 -49.63 -4.52 8.07
N LYS A 694 -50.95 -4.75 7.98
CA LYS A 694 -51.85 -4.93 9.11
C LYS A 694 -52.39 -6.37 9.19
N MET A 695 -52.67 -6.81 10.38
CA MET A 695 -53.34 -8.09 10.61
C MET A 695 -54.85 -7.92 10.43
N VAL A 696 -55.40 -8.43 9.30
CA VAL A 696 -56.83 -8.31 8.97
C VAL A 696 -57.65 -9.55 9.32
N GLY A 697 -56.99 -10.66 9.65
CA GLY A 697 -57.67 -11.89 10.07
C GLY A 697 -56.78 -12.81 10.88
N LYS A 698 -57.36 -13.54 11.87
CA LYS A 698 -56.69 -14.54 12.68
C LYS A 698 -57.66 -15.67 12.99
N GLY A 699 -57.27 -16.91 12.74
CA GLY A 699 -58.11 -18.08 13.02
C GLY A 699 -57.69 -19.31 12.23
N THR A 700 -58.48 -20.36 12.26
CA THR A 700 -58.35 -21.54 11.39
C THR A 700 -58.89 -21.24 9.99
N HIS A 701 -58.58 -22.11 9.01
CA HIS A 701 -59.15 -21.99 7.66
C HIS A 701 -60.69 -21.83 7.68
N ALA A 702 -61.39 -22.70 8.40
CA ALA A 702 -62.88 -22.69 8.49
C ALA A 702 -63.43 -21.40 9.14
N GLN A 703 -62.68 -20.81 10.10
CA GLN A 703 -63.09 -19.55 10.74
C GLN A 703 -62.86 -18.37 9.79
N LEU A 704 -61.69 -18.31 9.11
CA LEU A 704 -61.35 -17.22 8.22
C LEU A 704 -62.21 -17.20 6.95
N MET A 705 -62.63 -18.37 6.46
CA MET A 705 -63.58 -18.47 5.36
C MET A 705 -64.95 -17.85 5.69
N LYS A 706 -65.25 -17.67 6.98
CA LYS A 706 -66.49 -17.03 7.43
C LYS A 706 -66.37 -15.59 7.82
N SER A 707 -65.17 -15.20 8.29
CA SER A 707 -64.92 -13.89 8.97
C SER A 707 -63.99 -12.93 8.27
N CYS A 708 -63.23 -13.39 7.29
CA CYS A 708 -62.17 -12.55 6.68
C CYS A 708 -62.32 -12.49 5.15
N GLU A 709 -62.76 -11.33 4.64
CA GLU A 709 -62.99 -11.12 3.22
C GLU A 709 -61.72 -11.29 2.39
N VAL A 710 -60.57 -10.73 2.86
CA VAL A 710 -59.27 -10.86 2.20
C VAL A 710 -58.86 -12.33 2.09
N TYR A 711 -59.08 -13.14 3.13
CA TYR A 711 -58.76 -14.55 3.08
C TYR A 711 -59.64 -15.30 2.09
N GLN A 712 -60.94 -14.97 2.05
CA GLN A 712 -61.92 -15.56 1.09
C GLN A 712 -61.49 -15.25 -0.36
N GLN A 713 -61.08 -14.02 -0.64
CA GLN A 713 -60.58 -13.60 -1.96
C GLN A 713 -59.34 -14.40 -2.37
N ILE A 714 -58.36 -14.54 -1.47
CA ILE A 714 -57.14 -15.32 -1.73
C ILE A 714 -57.51 -16.80 -1.94
N ALA A 715 -58.36 -17.37 -1.11
CA ALA A 715 -58.76 -18.75 -1.20
C ALA A 715 -59.56 -19.07 -2.49
N SER A 716 -60.54 -18.23 -2.84
CA SER A 716 -61.27 -18.37 -4.07
C SER A 716 -60.50 -18.20 -5.35
N SER A 717 -59.38 -17.47 -5.29
CA SER A 717 -58.48 -17.33 -6.45
C SER A 717 -57.56 -18.54 -6.68
N GLN A 718 -57.42 -19.42 -5.68
CA GLN A 718 -56.44 -20.53 -5.71
C GLN A 718 -57.09 -21.92 -5.63
N LEU A 719 -58.27 -22.04 -5.06
CA LEU A 719 -59.00 -23.32 -4.87
C LEU A 719 -60.22 -23.39 -5.77
N THR A 720 -60.51 -24.58 -6.25
CA THR A 720 -61.78 -24.85 -7.00
C THR A 720 -62.95 -24.83 -6.06
N LYS A 721 -64.19 -24.66 -6.60
CA LYS A 721 -65.42 -24.70 -5.80
C LYS A 721 -65.61 -26.02 -5.07
N GLU A 722 -65.13 -27.14 -5.65
CA GLU A 722 -65.18 -28.47 -5.06
C GLU A 722 -64.16 -28.59 -3.89
N GLU A 723 -62.95 -28.06 -4.03
CA GLU A 723 -61.98 -28.05 -2.95
C GLU A 723 -62.42 -27.15 -1.79
N LEU A 724 -63.02 -26.01 -2.08
CA LEU A 724 -63.61 -25.11 -1.06
C LEU A 724 -64.80 -25.75 -0.30
N ALA A 725 -65.54 -26.68 -0.91
CA ALA A 725 -66.67 -27.35 -0.29
C ALA A 725 -66.28 -28.57 0.56
N ASN A 726 -65.11 -29.16 0.32
CA ASN A 726 -64.61 -30.38 0.99
C ASN A 726 -63.73 -30.11 2.21
N VAL A 727 -63.47 -28.87 2.54
CA VAL A 727 -62.67 -28.42 3.68
C VAL A 727 -63.52 -27.55 4.60
#